data_c2815c7749081bf991cf7fed845f0b7e
#
_entry.id   c2815c7749081bf991cf7fed845f0b7e
#
_cell.length_a   1.000
_cell.length_b   1.000
_cell.length_c   1.000
_cell.angle_alpha   90.00
_cell.angle_beta   90.00
_cell.angle_gamma   90.00
#
_symmetry.space_group_name_H-M   'P 1'
#
loop_
_entity.id
_entity.type
_entity.pdbx_description
1 polymer ?
#
loop_
_entity_poly.entity_id
_entity_poly.type
_entity_poly.pdbx_seq_one_letter_code
_entity_poly.pdbx_strand_id
1 'polypeptide(L)'
;MIAVYDKLIYFNEASKYTILRMRTDVPSVPEEARSQYTFRDRMLRFTAVGYGLPQTDSVKLEIEGDWKEGKYGLQLHVEHWHELVPPTTEGLLSYLSSGLLKGIGESTARSIVQRFGTDTLDVLEYHPEKLLEIRGITEQKLEEIKTCYAESRAMRDIMERLTPFQVTPVTAMKIYQHFGPACTDILRKSPFRLCEISGFGFRRVDTIIRKSGGDPHDPVRIHGAMICALENARQHGHLYLEVNALITESLQFLNEPIPLPQMQVRRAEVEQKLQQMAEDNKIVSDGGRLYLPHIFMQEVETAAKAAAMLMESTAKIDVTLPLEQVKQKLGLHLTKRQSRGVEVAMERNLSIITGGPGTGKTTVLKAIIEVYRILHPKNRIVLAAPTGKASRRMAQSTGMLEALTLHSLLGLQGDFCSKDKQDKPLQVDFLIVDEASMVDMWLAHQLFTRLQKDTKLLLLGDVDQLESGGAGNVFAELIGSGIVPVTVLDEIFRQSKDSLIAYNAKFINEENSSLFYGPDFQFVKAENQEEAAAQIQELYLRELQDTSIGQLQIISPYRTDGEASSNGLNALIRETVNPHTEKIPELMFGERIFRLHDRVMQTKNNYNLEGYDSACKQKFKGVFNGDIGSICKILPDKLCVDFDGRVVEYSKSQLGDLEAAYAITIHKSMGSEYETVIIPILMAHRILLTKNLIYTAVTRAKKRVILVGQKRALFLAIHSGRKVKRNTCLAERILKYNQVFRQKPLPQGATEQKLKKAG
;
A
#
# COMPACT_ATOMS: atom_id res chain seq x y z
N MET A 1 -7.80 15.42 -36.72
CA MET A 1 -8.38 14.75 -37.92
C MET A 1 -9.66 14.03 -37.54
N ILE A 2 -10.57 13.84 -38.50
CA ILE A 2 -11.82 13.09 -38.24
C ILE A 2 -11.60 11.61 -38.57
N ALA A 3 -11.91 10.73 -37.66
CA ALA A 3 -11.79 9.30 -37.85
C ALA A 3 -12.94 8.54 -37.15
N VAL A 4 -13.13 7.30 -37.55
CA VAL A 4 -14.15 6.39 -37.00
C VAL A 4 -13.49 5.12 -36.51
N TYR A 5 -13.99 4.55 -35.44
CA TYR A 5 -13.58 3.24 -34.95
C TYR A 5 -13.74 2.16 -36.03
N ASP A 6 -12.74 1.31 -36.16
CA ASP A 6 -12.80 0.14 -37.06
C ASP A 6 -12.69 -1.17 -36.26
N LYS A 7 -11.71 -1.28 -35.37
CA LYS A 7 -11.51 -2.48 -34.56
C LYS A 7 -10.75 -2.18 -33.27
N LEU A 8 -11.14 -2.81 -32.17
CA LEU A 8 -10.36 -2.84 -30.94
C LEU A 8 -9.13 -3.77 -31.11
N ILE A 9 -7.94 -3.23 -30.83
CA ILE A 9 -6.69 -4.00 -30.78
C ILE A 9 -6.38 -4.36 -29.34
N TYR A 10 -6.48 -3.38 -28.43
CA TYR A 10 -6.20 -3.57 -27.01
C TYR A 10 -6.98 -2.59 -26.17
N PHE A 11 -7.48 -3.04 -25.01
CA PHE A 11 -8.13 -2.21 -24.01
C PHE A 11 -7.77 -2.66 -22.60
N ASN A 12 -7.41 -1.72 -21.74
CA ASN A 12 -7.17 -1.95 -20.33
C ASN A 12 -8.27 -1.27 -19.50
N GLU A 13 -9.08 -2.07 -18.84
CA GLU A 13 -10.27 -1.57 -18.11
C GLU A 13 -9.90 -0.64 -16.93
N ALA A 14 -8.80 -0.93 -16.23
CA ALA A 14 -8.35 -0.15 -15.07
C ALA A 14 -7.73 1.20 -15.45
N SER A 15 -6.94 1.24 -16.53
CA SER A 15 -6.29 2.46 -17.00
C SER A 15 -7.05 3.17 -18.13
N LYS A 16 -8.07 2.54 -18.67
CA LYS A 16 -8.78 2.97 -19.91
C LYS A 16 -7.85 3.17 -21.11
N TYR A 17 -6.62 2.63 -21.04
CA TYR A 17 -5.67 2.65 -22.15
C TYR A 17 -6.20 1.81 -23.29
N THR A 18 -6.28 2.41 -24.47
CA THR A 18 -6.97 1.85 -25.62
C THR A 18 -6.05 1.91 -26.85
N ILE A 19 -5.94 0.83 -27.59
CA ILE A 19 -5.32 0.79 -28.90
C ILE A 19 -6.40 0.36 -29.88
N LEU A 20 -6.72 1.27 -30.79
CA LEU A 20 -7.76 1.07 -31.79
C LEU A 20 -7.14 1.05 -33.19
N ARG A 21 -7.73 0.27 -34.08
CA ARG A 21 -7.63 0.55 -35.50
C ARG A 21 -8.77 1.50 -35.84
N MET A 22 -8.42 2.62 -36.46
CA MET A 22 -9.35 3.65 -36.90
C MET A 22 -9.35 3.77 -38.42
N ARG A 23 -10.44 4.29 -38.96
CA ARG A 23 -10.60 4.55 -40.40
C ARG A 23 -10.93 6.02 -40.63
N THR A 24 -10.36 6.60 -41.69
CA THR A 24 -10.57 7.99 -42.07
C THR A 24 -10.53 8.13 -43.59
N ASP A 25 -11.24 9.14 -44.10
CA ASP A 25 -11.15 9.61 -45.48
C ASP A 25 -10.15 10.77 -45.68
N VAL A 26 -9.56 11.26 -44.56
CA VAL A 26 -8.63 12.38 -44.56
C VAL A 26 -7.23 11.92 -45.02
N PRO A 27 -6.63 12.58 -46.04
CA PRO A 27 -5.34 12.15 -46.60
C PRO A 27 -4.11 12.41 -45.71
N SER A 28 -4.29 13.10 -44.57
CA SER A 28 -3.20 13.49 -43.65
C SER A 28 -2.58 12.32 -42.85
N VAL A 29 -2.99 11.08 -43.07
CA VAL A 29 -2.35 9.90 -42.48
C VAL A 29 -1.02 9.65 -43.19
N PRO A 30 0.14 9.60 -42.49
CA PRO A 30 1.43 9.26 -43.08
C PRO A 30 1.40 7.89 -43.79
N GLU A 31 2.12 7.77 -44.91
CA GLU A 31 2.12 6.52 -45.68
C GLU A 31 2.62 5.32 -44.85
N GLU A 32 3.59 5.53 -44.00
CA GLU A 32 4.20 4.52 -43.11
C GLU A 32 3.22 4.04 -42.02
N ALA A 33 2.20 4.85 -41.70
CA ALA A 33 1.18 4.50 -40.69
C ALA A 33 -0.05 3.80 -41.30
N ARG A 34 -0.15 3.74 -42.63
CA ARG A 34 -1.31 3.16 -43.32
C ARG A 34 -1.25 1.63 -43.28
N SER A 35 -2.40 1.00 -43.12
CA SER A 35 -2.51 -0.46 -43.24
C SER A 35 -2.14 -0.93 -44.66
N GLN A 36 -1.32 -1.96 -44.75
CA GLN A 36 -0.93 -2.56 -46.02
C GLN A 36 -2.08 -3.29 -46.78
N TYR A 37 -3.22 -3.50 -46.11
CA TYR A 37 -4.37 -4.17 -46.70
C TYR A 37 -5.32 -3.18 -47.39
N THR A 38 -5.73 -3.47 -48.62
CA THR A 38 -6.70 -2.70 -49.36
C THR A 38 -8.12 -3.16 -48.99
N PHE A 39 -8.93 -2.22 -48.49
CA PHE A 39 -10.34 -2.48 -48.12
C PHE A 39 -11.31 -1.97 -49.15
N ARG A 40 -12.49 -2.59 -49.24
CA ARG A 40 -13.53 -2.24 -50.25
C ARG A 40 -14.10 -0.81 -50.11
N ASP A 41 -14.05 -0.25 -48.92
CA ASP A 41 -14.58 1.09 -48.59
C ASP A 41 -13.65 2.26 -48.95
N ARG A 42 -12.47 1.98 -49.47
CA ARG A 42 -11.43 2.97 -49.84
C ARG A 42 -10.96 3.90 -48.69
N MET A 43 -11.32 3.62 -47.46
CA MET A 43 -10.90 4.43 -46.31
C MET A 43 -9.48 4.03 -45.87
N LEU A 44 -8.70 5.03 -45.49
CA LEU A 44 -7.38 4.80 -44.88
C LEU A 44 -7.56 4.26 -43.46
N ARG A 45 -6.75 3.28 -43.09
CA ARG A 45 -6.74 2.69 -41.76
C ARG A 45 -5.39 2.87 -41.11
N PHE A 46 -5.40 3.26 -39.85
CA PHE A 46 -4.21 3.50 -39.03
C PHE A 46 -4.45 3.04 -37.59
N THR A 47 -3.39 2.92 -36.81
CA THR A 47 -3.47 2.59 -35.40
C THR A 47 -3.47 3.89 -34.58
N ALA A 48 -4.49 4.07 -33.74
CA ALA A 48 -4.58 5.14 -32.76
C ALA A 48 -4.40 4.55 -31.36
N VAL A 49 -3.60 5.23 -30.55
CA VAL A 49 -3.28 4.86 -29.18
C VAL A 49 -3.65 6.02 -28.28
N GLY A 50 -4.47 5.76 -27.30
CA GLY A 50 -4.93 6.82 -26.38
C GLY A 50 -5.65 6.22 -25.19
N TYR A 51 -6.31 7.08 -24.44
CA TYR A 51 -7.03 6.65 -23.25
C TYR A 51 -8.49 7.05 -23.38
N GLY A 52 -9.38 6.14 -22.97
CA GLY A 52 -10.81 6.37 -23.01
C GLY A 52 -11.39 6.55 -24.41
N LEU A 53 -10.63 6.17 -25.45
CA LEU A 53 -11.11 6.25 -26.84
C LEU A 53 -12.38 5.39 -26.99
N PRO A 54 -13.48 5.94 -27.53
CA PRO A 54 -14.71 5.20 -27.73
C PRO A 54 -14.54 4.01 -28.66
N GLN A 55 -15.10 2.87 -28.25
CA GLN A 55 -15.02 1.60 -28.97
C GLN A 55 -16.31 1.36 -29.79
N THR A 56 -16.76 2.38 -30.49
CA THR A 56 -17.98 2.33 -31.28
C THR A 56 -17.80 3.03 -32.63
N ASP A 57 -18.35 2.47 -33.67
CA ASP A 57 -18.40 3.08 -35.02
C ASP A 57 -19.59 4.01 -35.21
N SER A 58 -20.45 4.11 -34.21
CA SER A 58 -21.68 4.94 -34.23
C SER A 58 -21.38 6.44 -34.11
N VAL A 59 -20.17 6.83 -33.76
CA VAL A 59 -19.75 8.22 -33.54
C VAL A 59 -18.46 8.52 -34.29
N LYS A 60 -18.41 9.69 -34.97
CA LYS A 60 -17.16 10.21 -35.53
C LYS A 60 -16.40 10.92 -34.44
N LEU A 61 -15.10 10.68 -34.43
CA LEU A 61 -14.18 11.34 -33.49
C LEU A 61 -13.32 12.35 -34.22
N GLU A 62 -13.27 13.56 -33.72
CA GLU A 62 -12.20 14.49 -34.04
C GLU A 62 -11.01 14.19 -33.09
N ILE A 63 -9.88 13.79 -33.63
CA ILE A 63 -8.71 13.36 -32.89
C ILE A 63 -7.50 14.21 -33.23
N GLU A 64 -6.74 14.59 -32.21
CA GLU A 64 -5.48 15.32 -32.31
C GLU A 64 -4.39 14.60 -31.53
N GLY A 65 -3.17 14.58 -32.04
CA GLY A 65 -2.06 13.92 -31.38
C GLY A 65 -0.84 13.80 -32.30
N ASP A 66 0.22 13.22 -31.77
CA ASP A 66 1.51 13.05 -32.45
C ASP A 66 1.66 11.65 -33.03
N TRP A 67 2.26 11.58 -34.21
CA TRP A 67 2.69 10.30 -34.81
C TRP A 67 4.01 9.85 -34.16
N LYS A 68 4.01 8.70 -33.52
CA LYS A 68 5.18 8.12 -32.83
C LYS A 68 5.40 6.69 -33.28
N GLU A 69 6.66 6.31 -33.39
CA GLU A 69 7.03 4.94 -33.73
C GLU A 69 6.74 4.02 -32.53
N GLY A 70 5.95 2.98 -32.75
CA GLY A 70 5.57 2.00 -31.76
C GLY A 70 6.01 0.59 -32.18
N LYS A 71 5.78 -0.40 -31.33
CA LYS A 71 6.18 -1.80 -31.56
C LYS A 71 5.66 -2.41 -32.90
N TYR A 72 4.61 -1.83 -33.46
CA TYR A 72 3.93 -2.31 -34.68
C TYR A 72 3.88 -1.24 -35.79
N GLY A 73 4.88 -0.37 -35.87
CA GLY A 73 4.98 0.71 -36.85
C GLY A 73 4.48 2.06 -36.29
N LEU A 74 4.35 3.04 -37.19
CA LEU A 74 3.97 4.40 -36.84
C LEU A 74 2.51 4.46 -36.39
N GLN A 75 2.26 5.00 -35.19
CA GLN A 75 0.95 5.06 -34.54
C GLN A 75 0.61 6.51 -34.15
N LEU A 76 -0.67 6.89 -34.21
CA LEU A 76 -1.12 8.17 -33.70
C LEU A 76 -1.32 8.07 -32.18
N HIS A 77 -0.49 8.76 -31.41
CA HIS A 77 -0.70 8.95 -29.98
C HIS A 77 -1.68 10.09 -29.78
N VAL A 78 -2.94 9.73 -29.54
CA VAL A 78 -4.05 10.69 -29.37
C VAL A 78 -3.91 11.40 -28.05
N GLU A 79 -3.76 12.70 -28.12
CA GLU A 79 -3.69 13.61 -26.97
C GLU A 79 -5.06 14.20 -26.65
N HIS A 80 -5.80 14.58 -27.72
CA HIS A 80 -7.15 15.09 -27.61
C HIS A 80 -8.08 14.36 -28.55
N TRP A 81 -9.31 14.17 -28.09
CA TRP A 81 -10.37 13.67 -28.95
C TRP A 81 -11.74 14.23 -28.53
N HIS A 82 -12.58 14.51 -29.50
CA HIS A 82 -13.94 14.98 -29.32
C HIS A 82 -14.90 14.11 -30.12
N GLU A 83 -16.03 13.83 -29.53
CA GLU A 83 -17.15 13.18 -30.24
C GLU A 83 -17.85 14.23 -31.08
N LEU A 84 -17.87 14.02 -32.39
CA LEU A 84 -18.68 14.83 -33.30
C LEU A 84 -20.10 14.29 -33.30
N VAL A 85 -20.91 14.78 -32.37
CA VAL A 85 -22.35 14.49 -32.36
C VAL A 85 -23.04 15.49 -33.30
N PRO A 86 -23.49 15.04 -34.47
CA PRO A 86 -24.26 15.94 -35.35
C PRO A 86 -25.50 16.43 -34.58
N PRO A 87 -25.88 17.71 -34.67
CA PRO A 87 -27.10 18.24 -34.04
C PRO A 87 -28.36 17.79 -34.79
N THR A 88 -28.40 16.52 -35.19
CA THR A 88 -29.50 15.87 -35.86
C THR A 88 -30.05 14.76 -35.00
N THR A 89 -31.34 14.46 -35.14
CA THR A 89 -32.00 13.38 -34.40
C THR A 89 -31.32 12.02 -34.60
N GLU A 90 -30.80 11.76 -35.80
CA GLU A 90 -30.05 10.53 -36.11
C GLU A 90 -28.68 10.48 -35.40
N GLY A 91 -27.96 11.60 -35.38
CA GLY A 91 -26.69 11.71 -34.68
C GLY A 91 -26.85 11.55 -33.18
N LEU A 92 -27.86 12.15 -32.59
CA LEU A 92 -28.22 12.01 -31.17
C LEU A 92 -28.64 10.59 -30.81
N LEU A 93 -29.42 9.94 -31.67
CA LEU A 93 -29.81 8.54 -31.48
C LEU A 93 -28.59 7.63 -31.51
N SER A 94 -27.70 7.82 -32.46
CA SER A 94 -26.46 7.07 -32.60
C SER A 94 -25.55 7.25 -31.34
N TYR A 95 -25.44 8.49 -30.86
CA TYR A 95 -24.68 8.82 -29.65
C TYR A 95 -25.26 8.13 -28.40
N LEU A 96 -26.54 8.25 -28.14
CA LEU A 96 -27.16 7.67 -26.95
C LEU A 96 -27.18 6.14 -26.99
N SER A 97 -27.25 5.51 -28.16
CA SER A 97 -27.24 4.06 -28.32
C SER A 97 -25.84 3.47 -28.44
N SER A 98 -24.78 4.29 -28.45
CA SER A 98 -23.38 3.88 -28.63
C SER A 98 -22.82 3.02 -27.50
N GLY A 99 -23.52 2.90 -26.37
CA GLY A 99 -23.06 2.21 -25.16
C GLY A 99 -22.12 3.06 -24.28
N LEU A 100 -21.85 4.32 -24.66
CA LEU A 100 -21.04 5.26 -23.86
C LEU A 100 -21.77 5.68 -22.58
N LEU A 101 -23.10 5.77 -22.64
CA LEU A 101 -23.93 6.08 -21.47
C LEU A 101 -24.59 4.81 -20.93
N LYS A 102 -24.07 4.31 -19.80
CA LYS A 102 -24.67 3.17 -19.11
C LYS A 102 -26.12 3.49 -18.70
N GLY A 103 -27.02 2.53 -18.91
CA GLY A 103 -28.41 2.69 -18.58
C GLY A 103 -29.31 3.14 -19.80
N ILE A 104 -28.72 3.58 -20.91
CA ILE A 104 -29.45 3.92 -22.13
C ILE A 104 -29.15 2.86 -23.18
N GLY A 105 -30.12 1.97 -23.43
CA GLY A 105 -30.08 1.04 -24.57
C GLY A 105 -30.75 1.65 -25.81
N GLU A 106 -30.65 1.00 -26.98
CA GLU A 106 -31.16 1.52 -28.27
C GLU A 106 -32.64 1.91 -28.23
N SER A 107 -33.48 1.08 -27.61
CA SER A 107 -34.93 1.39 -27.49
C SER A 107 -35.20 2.62 -26.61
N THR A 108 -34.43 2.77 -25.51
CA THR A 108 -34.51 3.92 -24.60
C THR A 108 -34.00 5.19 -25.30
N ALA A 109 -32.87 5.10 -26.00
CA ALA A 109 -32.29 6.18 -26.79
C ALA A 109 -33.29 6.70 -27.83
N ARG A 110 -33.94 5.77 -28.55
CA ARG A 110 -34.98 6.11 -29.56
C ARG A 110 -36.16 6.87 -28.94
N SER A 111 -36.64 6.43 -27.78
CA SER A 111 -37.72 7.09 -27.06
C SER A 111 -37.34 8.48 -26.56
N ILE A 112 -36.12 8.66 -26.09
CA ILE A 112 -35.57 9.94 -25.63
C ILE A 112 -35.50 10.93 -26.81
N VAL A 113 -34.83 10.53 -27.89
CA VAL A 113 -34.68 11.41 -29.06
C VAL A 113 -36.01 11.70 -29.73
N GLN A 114 -36.94 10.75 -29.78
CA GLN A 114 -38.31 10.98 -30.31
C GLN A 114 -39.07 12.00 -29.46
N ARG A 115 -38.84 12.04 -28.14
CA ARG A 115 -39.55 12.96 -27.23
C ARG A 115 -38.93 14.36 -27.21
N PHE A 116 -37.61 14.46 -27.20
CA PHE A 116 -36.90 15.73 -26.99
C PHE A 116 -36.17 16.26 -28.25
N GLY A 117 -36.09 15.48 -29.32
CA GLY A 117 -35.50 15.92 -30.59
C GLY A 117 -34.05 16.40 -30.42
N THR A 118 -33.77 17.58 -30.99
CA THR A 118 -32.45 18.24 -30.90
C THR A 118 -32.10 18.72 -29.50
N ASP A 119 -33.09 18.93 -28.63
CA ASP A 119 -32.87 19.42 -27.25
C ASP A 119 -32.46 18.30 -26.26
N THR A 120 -32.26 17.09 -26.79
CA THR A 120 -31.93 15.91 -25.97
C THR A 120 -30.71 16.12 -25.09
N LEU A 121 -29.64 16.75 -25.57
CA LEU A 121 -28.42 17.01 -24.77
C LEU A 121 -28.69 18.08 -23.70
N ASP A 122 -29.43 19.11 -23.99
CA ASP A 122 -29.84 20.14 -23.02
C ASP A 122 -30.71 19.56 -21.92
N VAL A 123 -31.58 18.62 -22.25
CA VAL A 123 -32.41 17.90 -21.27
C VAL A 123 -31.50 17.01 -20.37
N LEU A 124 -30.56 16.27 -20.92
CA LEU A 124 -29.63 15.46 -20.13
C LEU A 124 -28.77 16.31 -19.18
N GLU A 125 -28.42 17.52 -19.61
CA GLU A 125 -27.52 18.41 -18.89
C GLU A 125 -28.22 19.26 -17.84
N TYR A 126 -29.33 19.91 -18.21
CA TYR A 126 -29.96 20.92 -17.37
C TYR A 126 -31.33 20.49 -16.79
N HIS A 127 -31.98 19.50 -17.38
CA HIS A 127 -33.31 19.06 -17.00
C HIS A 127 -33.50 17.55 -17.01
N PRO A 128 -32.55 16.79 -16.38
CA PRO A 128 -32.55 15.33 -16.46
C PRO A 128 -33.80 14.69 -15.86
N GLU A 129 -34.52 15.38 -14.98
CA GLU A 129 -35.80 14.95 -14.41
C GLU A 129 -36.90 14.69 -15.48
N LYS A 130 -36.82 15.39 -16.63
CA LYS A 130 -37.75 15.18 -17.75
C LYS A 130 -37.63 13.79 -18.37
N LEU A 131 -36.49 13.11 -18.16
CA LEU A 131 -36.31 11.72 -18.62
C LEU A 131 -37.28 10.74 -17.95
N LEU A 132 -37.86 11.10 -16.80
CA LEU A 132 -38.89 10.29 -16.15
C LEU A 132 -40.20 10.22 -16.95
N GLU A 133 -40.39 11.13 -17.89
CA GLU A 133 -41.52 11.07 -18.83
C GLU A 133 -41.43 9.89 -19.83
N ILE A 134 -40.19 9.29 -19.93
CA ILE A 134 -39.96 8.19 -20.87
C ILE A 134 -40.30 6.86 -20.18
N ARG A 135 -41.15 6.09 -20.81
CA ARG A 135 -41.55 4.77 -20.31
C ARG A 135 -40.34 3.85 -20.19
N GLY A 136 -40.09 3.35 -18.97
CA GLY A 136 -38.98 2.46 -18.65
C GLY A 136 -37.73 3.15 -18.05
N ILE A 137 -37.78 4.46 -17.79
CA ILE A 137 -36.81 5.18 -16.96
C ILE A 137 -37.45 5.36 -15.58
N THR A 138 -36.88 4.66 -14.60
CA THR A 138 -37.21 4.79 -13.18
C THR A 138 -36.30 5.82 -12.52
N GLU A 139 -36.65 6.30 -11.31
CA GLU A 139 -35.78 7.19 -10.53
C GLU A 139 -34.37 6.61 -10.34
N GLN A 140 -34.26 5.32 -10.05
CA GLN A 140 -32.98 4.64 -9.92
C GLN A 140 -32.17 4.70 -11.22
N LYS A 141 -32.80 4.42 -12.35
CA LYS A 141 -32.17 4.46 -13.67
C LYS A 141 -31.80 5.88 -14.08
N LEU A 142 -32.60 6.87 -13.69
CA LEU A 142 -32.31 8.29 -13.89
C LEU A 142 -31.02 8.68 -13.14
N GLU A 143 -30.85 8.26 -11.88
CA GLU A 143 -29.63 8.54 -11.11
C GLU A 143 -28.40 7.84 -11.72
N GLU A 144 -28.53 6.64 -12.25
CA GLU A 144 -27.44 5.96 -12.98
C GLU A 144 -27.04 6.73 -14.25
N ILE A 145 -28.02 7.22 -15.03
CA ILE A 145 -27.79 8.02 -16.24
C ILE A 145 -27.12 9.34 -15.89
N LYS A 146 -27.64 10.07 -14.89
CA LYS A 146 -27.04 11.32 -14.40
C LYS A 146 -25.62 11.15 -13.99
N THR A 147 -25.32 10.13 -13.17
CA THR A 147 -23.98 9.85 -12.68
C THR A 147 -23.03 9.56 -13.83
N CYS A 148 -23.41 8.69 -14.75
CA CYS A 148 -22.59 8.32 -15.90
C CYS A 148 -22.34 9.51 -16.86
N TYR A 149 -23.33 10.35 -17.08
CA TYR A 149 -23.21 11.55 -17.92
C TYR A 149 -22.29 12.60 -17.27
N ALA A 150 -22.48 12.84 -15.96
CA ALA A 150 -21.63 13.74 -15.18
C ALA A 150 -20.17 13.27 -15.13
N GLU A 151 -19.93 11.97 -14.95
CA GLU A 151 -18.60 11.37 -14.98
C GLU A 151 -17.92 11.55 -16.33
N SER A 152 -18.61 11.29 -17.42
CA SER A 152 -18.10 11.44 -18.78
C SER A 152 -17.73 12.89 -19.10
N ARG A 153 -18.56 13.83 -18.68
CA ARG A 153 -18.34 15.27 -18.86
C ARG A 153 -17.16 15.76 -18.03
N ALA A 154 -17.17 15.46 -16.73
CA ALA A 154 -16.09 15.87 -15.84
C ALA A 154 -14.72 15.34 -16.29
N MET A 155 -14.68 14.12 -16.83
CA MET A 155 -13.44 13.55 -17.38
C MET A 155 -12.95 14.35 -18.60
N ARG A 156 -13.83 14.75 -19.49
CA ARG A 156 -13.47 15.61 -20.65
C ARG A 156 -12.93 16.96 -20.19
N ASP A 157 -13.62 17.63 -19.27
CA ASP A 157 -13.20 18.94 -18.74
C ASP A 157 -11.83 18.86 -18.03
N ILE A 158 -11.57 17.76 -17.30
CA ILE A 158 -10.28 17.52 -16.65
C ILE A 158 -9.18 17.31 -17.69
N MET A 159 -9.45 16.47 -18.69
CA MET A 159 -8.48 16.17 -19.75
C MET A 159 -8.12 17.43 -20.52
N GLU A 160 -9.10 18.24 -20.95
CA GLU A 160 -8.89 19.49 -21.65
C GLU A 160 -8.01 20.45 -20.85
N ARG A 161 -8.27 20.61 -19.55
CA ARG A 161 -7.50 21.50 -18.67
C ARG A 161 -6.11 20.97 -18.30
N LEU A 162 -5.94 19.67 -18.21
CA LEU A 162 -4.67 19.05 -17.83
C LEU A 162 -3.77 18.70 -19.02
N THR A 163 -4.28 18.74 -20.24
CA THR A 163 -3.49 18.44 -21.44
C THR A 163 -2.31 19.37 -21.66
N PRO A 164 -2.41 20.71 -21.45
CA PRO A 164 -1.24 21.60 -21.56
C PRO A 164 -0.09 21.20 -20.64
N PHE A 165 -0.34 20.34 -19.68
CA PHE A 165 0.58 19.96 -18.60
C PHE A 165 1.13 18.54 -18.73
N GLN A 166 0.88 17.87 -19.86
CA GLN A 166 1.33 16.48 -20.11
C GLN A 166 0.90 15.52 -19.00
N VAL A 167 -0.28 15.73 -18.41
CA VAL A 167 -0.87 14.84 -17.43
C VAL A 167 -1.54 13.70 -18.17
N THR A 168 -1.11 12.47 -17.88
CA THR A 168 -1.71 11.31 -18.52
C THR A 168 -3.16 11.12 -18.06
N PRO A 169 -4.03 10.56 -18.89
CA PRO A 169 -5.41 10.29 -18.53
C PRO A 169 -5.60 9.36 -17.32
N VAL A 170 -4.66 8.45 -17.08
CA VAL A 170 -4.63 7.65 -15.82
C VAL A 170 -4.54 8.58 -14.61
N THR A 171 -3.79 9.63 -14.75
CA THR A 171 -3.60 10.66 -13.73
C THR A 171 -4.86 11.51 -13.57
N ALA A 172 -5.52 11.87 -14.68
CA ALA A 172 -6.81 12.58 -14.67
C ALA A 172 -7.92 11.74 -14.00
N MET A 173 -7.93 10.43 -14.27
CA MET A 173 -8.84 9.50 -13.61
C MET A 173 -8.63 9.45 -12.10
N LYS A 174 -7.39 9.42 -11.62
CA LYS A 174 -7.08 9.48 -10.18
C LYS A 174 -7.58 10.77 -9.54
N ILE A 175 -7.43 11.91 -10.22
CA ILE A 175 -7.96 13.20 -9.75
C ILE A 175 -9.47 13.14 -9.60
N TYR A 176 -10.16 12.64 -10.62
CA TYR A 176 -11.61 12.50 -10.56
C TYR A 176 -12.08 11.52 -9.48
N GLN A 177 -11.41 10.38 -9.33
CA GLN A 177 -11.73 9.40 -8.29
C GLN A 177 -11.57 9.97 -6.88
N HIS A 178 -10.58 10.87 -6.70
CA HIS A 178 -10.31 11.47 -5.39
C HIS A 178 -11.24 12.66 -5.05
N PHE A 179 -11.49 13.55 -6.00
CA PHE A 179 -12.23 14.79 -5.78
C PHE A 179 -13.67 14.78 -6.32
N GLY A 180 -14.02 13.76 -7.10
CA GLY A 180 -15.34 13.68 -7.75
C GLY A 180 -15.63 14.87 -8.66
N PRO A 181 -16.91 15.29 -8.76
CA PRO A 181 -17.34 16.42 -9.60
C PRO A 181 -16.69 17.77 -9.23
N ALA A 182 -16.19 17.92 -8.00
CA ALA A 182 -15.52 19.15 -7.55
C ALA A 182 -14.10 19.32 -8.12
N CYS A 183 -13.57 18.35 -8.85
CA CYS A 183 -12.20 18.36 -9.38
C CYS A 183 -11.88 19.59 -10.25
N THR A 184 -12.83 20.05 -11.08
CA THR A 184 -12.67 21.24 -11.95
C THR A 184 -12.53 22.53 -11.14
N ASP A 185 -13.32 22.69 -10.08
CA ASP A 185 -13.21 23.83 -9.17
C ASP A 185 -11.91 23.81 -8.37
N ILE A 186 -11.47 22.62 -7.93
CA ILE A 186 -10.21 22.43 -7.21
C ILE A 186 -9.02 22.77 -8.11
N LEU A 187 -9.01 22.29 -9.35
CA LEU A 187 -7.95 22.62 -10.31
C LEU A 187 -7.85 24.13 -10.58
N ARG A 188 -8.97 24.84 -10.53
CA ARG A 188 -8.99 26.30 -10.75
C ARG A 188 -8.64 27.11 -9.51
N LYS A 189 -9.16 26.74 -8.33
CA LYS A 189 -9.07 27.55 -7.10
C LYS A 189 -7.95 27.11 -6.14
N SER A 190 -7.59 25.84 -6.17
CA SER A 190 -6.65 25.24 -5.21
C SER A 190 -5.86 24.08 -5.82
N PRO A 191 -5.13 24.33 -6.93
CA PRO A 191 -4.50 23.25 -7.72
C PRO A 191 -3.47 22.43 -6.91
N PHE A 192 -2.88 23.00 -5.87
CA PHE A 192 -1.94 22.30 -4.99
C PHE A 192 -2.61 21.21 -4.12
N ARG A 193 -3.94 21.15 -4.05
CA ARG A 193 -4.64 20.00 -3.48
C ARG A 193 -4.39 18.71 -4.24
N LEU A 194 -3.93 18.78 -5.48
CA LEU A 194 -3.47 17.61 -6.20
C LEU A 194 -2.37 16.84 -5.47
N CYS A 195 -1.60 17.51 -4.62
CA CYS A 195 -0.57 16.87 -3.80
C CYS A 195 -1.14 15.89 -2.75
N GLU A 196 -2.45 15.94 -2.46
CA GLU A 196 -3.15 14.95 -1.63
C GLU A 196 -3.22 13.57 -2.32
N ILE A 197 -3.01 13.51 -3.65
CA ILE A 197 -3.10 12.29 -4.45
C ILE A 197 -1.71 11.67 -4.61
N SER A 198 -1.58 10.39 -4.30
CA SER A 198 -0.34 9.64 -4.49
C SER A 198 0.16 9.72 -5.95
N GLY A 199 1.40 10.18 -6.12
CA GLY A 199 2.03 10.39 -7.44
C GLY A 199 1.95 11.82 -7.97
N PHE A 200 1.31 12.76 -7.22
CA PHE A 200 1.36 14.20 -7.49
C PHE A 200 2.24 14.91 -6.46
N GLY A 201 3.54 14.81 -6.62
CA GLY A 201 4.44 15.62 -5.80
C GLY A 201 4.34 17.11 -6.14
N PHE A 202 4.66 17.97 -5.17
CA PHE A 202 4.64 19.43 -5.30
C PHE A 202 5.35 19.91 -6.57
N ARG A 203 6.55 19.41 -6.86
CA ARG A 203 7.34 19.80 -8.04
C ARG A 203 6.57 19.68 -9.36
N ARG A 204 5.77 18.61 -9.50
CA ARG A 204 4.98 18.39 -10.71
C ARG A 204 3.84 19.41 -10.82
N VAL A 205 3.08 19.59 -9.74
CA VAL A 205 1.97 20.56 -9.70
C VAL A 205 2.50 21.98 -9.88
N ASP A 206 3.59 22.33 -9.21
CA ASP A 206 4.23 23.62 -9.30
C ASP A 206 4.75 23.95 -10.71
N THR A 207 5.37 22.96 -11.39
CA THR A 207 5.80 23.10 -12.78
C THR A 207 4.63 23.40 -13.70
N ILE A 208 3.51 22.73 -13.49
CA ILE A 208 2.27 22.95 -14.23
C ILE A 208 1.81 24.41 -14.11
N ILE A 209 1.66 24.88 -12.88
CA ILE A 209 1.11 26.20 -12.58
C ILE A 209 2.04 27.31 -13.09
N ARG A 210 3.34 27.17 -12.87
CA ARG A 210 4.33 28.15 -13.35
C ARG A 210 4.38 28.25 -14.87
N LYS A 211 4.25 27.14 -15.59
CA LYS A 211 4.14 27.17 -17.07
C LYS A 211 2.90 27.92 -17.55
N SER A 212 1.85 27.98 -16.74
CA SER A 212 0.65 28.79 -17.01
C SER A 212 0.76 30.25 -16.56
N GLY A 213 1.96 30.72 -16.18
CA GLY A 213 2.18 32.11 -15.74
C GLY A 213 1.80 32.38 -14.28
N GLY A 214 1.72 31.34 -13.43
CA GLY A 214 1.41 31.49 -12.00
C GLY A 214 2.48 32.29 -11.25
N ASP A 215 2.04 33.12 -10.29
CA ASP A 215 2.90 33.93 -9.44
C ASP A 215 3.73 33.03 -8.49
N PRO A 216 5.07 33.16 -8.48
CA PRO A 216 5.92 32.45 -7.52
C PRO A 216 5.58 32.72 -6.05
N HIS A 217 5.03 33.89 -5.73
CA HIS A 217 4.67 34.34 -4.39
C HIS A 217 3.20 34.08 -4.02
N ASP A 218 2.45 33.36 -4.88
CA ASP A 218 1.04 33.04 -4.61
C ASP A 218 0.89 32.34 -3.24
N PRO A 219 0.07 32.89 -2.32
CA PRO A 219 -0.21 32.26 -1.03
C PRO A 219 -0.74 30.82 -1.11
N VAL A 220 -1.43 30.44 -2.22
CA VAL A 220 -1.90 29.08 -2.46
C VAL A 220 -0.72 28.15 -2.78
N ARG A 221 0.28 28.63 -3.49
CA ARG A 221 1.52 27.92 -3.77
C ARG A 221 2.32 27.68 -2.49
N ILE A 222 2.47 28.69 -1.63
CA ILE A 222 3.15 28.56 -0.33
C ILE A 222 2.42 27.56 0.57
N HIS A 223 1.09 27.65 0.65
CA HIS A 223 0.25 26.67 1.36
C HIS A 223 0.53 25.24 0.85
N GLY A 224 0.49 25.05 -0.47
CA GLY A 224 0.73 23.74 -1.09
C GLY A 224 2.10 23.15 -0.76
N ALA A 225 3.15 23.98 -0.77
CA ALA A 225 4.50 23.56 -0.40
C ALA A 225 4.58 23.09 1.06
N MET A 226 3.93 23.77 1.99
CA MET A 226 3.91 23.41 3.41
C MET A 226 3.16 22.09 3.66
N ILE A 227 1.99 21.91 3.03
CA ILE A 227 1.26 20.64 3.11
C ILE A 227 2.11 19.51 2.52
N CYS A 228 2.74 19.73 1.36
CA CYS A 228 3.62 18.73 0.75
C CYS A 228 4.85 18.41 1.59
N ALA A 229 5.43 19.38 2.32
CA ALA A 229 6.53 19.11 3.24
C ALA A 229 6.08 18.20 4.39
N LEU A 230 4.91 18.44 4.98
CA LEU A 230 4.34 17.57 6.02
C LEU A 230 4.00 16.18 5.48
N GLU A 231 3.43 16.07 4.29
CA GLU A 231 3.14 14.78 3.66
C GLU A 231 4.42 14.01 3.27
N ASN A 232 5.45 14.72 2.80
CA ASN A 232 6.76 14.13 2.55
C ASN A 232 7.39 13.61 3.85
N ALA A 233 7.33 14.38 4.93
CA ALA A 233 7.78 13.94 6.24
C ALA A 233 7.01 12.68 6.71
N ARG A 234 5.69 12.63 6.48
CA ARG A 234 4.85 11.46 6.77
C ARG A 234 5.30 10.22 5.98
N GLN A 235 5.64 10.36 4.71
CA GLN A 235 6.18 9.25 3.90
C GLN A 235 7.53 8.75 4.43
N HIS A 236 8.30 9.60 5.12
CA HIS A 236 9.54 9.22 5.82
C HIS A 236 9.32 8.77 7.27
N GLY A 237 8.07 8.57 7.68
CA GLY A 237 7.72 8.01 8.98
C GLY A 237 7.45 9.02 10.08
N HIS A 238 7.57 10.34 9.82
CA HIS A 238 7.31 11.39 10.79
C HIS A 238 5.82 11.72 10.89
N LEU A 239 5.31 12.06 12.08
CA LEU A 239 3.95 12.55 12.28
C LEU A 239 3.88 14.08 12.27
N TYR A 240 5.00 14.75 12.57
CA TYR A 240 5.12 16.21 12.61
C TYR A 240 6.47 16.67 12.12
N LEU A 241 6.57 17.94 11.79
CA LEU A 241 7.81 18.68 11.66
C LEU A 241 7.90 19.78 12.70
N GLU A 242 9.10 20.10 13.14
CA GLU A 242 9.36 21.31 13.91
C GLU A 242 9.23 22.55 13.02
N VAL A 243 8.87 23.70 13.61
CA VAL A 243 8.63 24.95 12.86
C VAL A 243 9.77 25.25 11.87
N ASN A 244 11.03 25.22 12.33
CA ASN A 244 12.16 25.53 11.47
C ASN A 244 12.36 24.51 10.34
N ALA A 245 12.12 23.24 10.62
CA ALA A 245 12.22 22.17 9.60
C ALA A 245 11.15 22.37 8.52
N LEU A 246 9.89 22.60 8.90
CA LEU A 246 8.81 22.86 7.96
C LEU A 246 9.12 24.08 7.06
N ILE A 247 9.57 25.19 7.64
CA ILE A 247 9.93 26.41 6.89
C ILE A 247 11.06 26.11 5.91
N THR A 248 12.11 25.40 6.35
CA THR A 248 13.27 25.08 5.52
C THR A 248 12.90 24.18 4.36
N GLU A 249 12.16 23.11 4.59
CA GLU A 249 11.70 22.19 3.53
C GLU A 249 10.75 22.88 2.57
N SER A 250 9.83 23.72 3.09
CA SER A 250 8.92 24.50 2.24
C SER A 250 9.67 25.46 1.33
N LEU A 251 10.67 26.19 1.86
CA LEU A 251 11.52 27.09 1.06
C LEU A 251 12.32 26.31 0.01
N GLN A 252 12.78 25.11 0.34
CA GLN A 252 13.47 24.25 -0.64
C GLN A 252 12.53 23.91 -1.81
N PHE A 253 11.29 23.45 -1.53
CA PHE A 253 10.31 23.18 -2.58
C PHE A 253 9.96 24.40 -3.42
N LEU A 254 9.81 25.56 -2.78
CA LEU A 254 9.40 26.81 -3.44
C LEU A 254 10.53 27.40 -4.30
N ASN A 255 11.78 27.35 -3.84
CA ASN A 255 12.88 28.12 -4.43
C ASN A 255 13.81 27.29 -5.34
N GLU A 256 13.91 25.96 -5.14
CA GLU A 256 14.74 25.10 -6.00
C GLU A 256 14.44 25.26 -7.52
N PRO A 257 13.17 25.38 -7.95
CA PRO A 257 12.87 25.59 -9.37
C PRO A 257 12.98 27.03 -9.85
N ILE A 258 13.39 28.01 -9.01
CA ILE A 258 13.47 29.44 -9.32
C ILE A 258 14.93 29.90 -9.31
N PRO A 259 15.53 30.11 -10.51
CA PRO A 259 16.94 30.47 -10.60
C PRO A 259 17.25 31.92 -10.20
N LEU A 260 16.25 32.82 -10.27
CA LEU A 260 16.45 34.25 -10.00
C LEU A 260 16.18 34.55 -8.50
N PRO A 261 17.21 34.96 -7.72
CA PRO A 261 17.06 35.19 -6.28
C PRO A 261 15.97 36.24 -5.90
N GLN A 262 15.73 37.23 -6.75
CA GLN A 262 14.71 38.25 -6.53
C GLN A 262 13.29 37.75 -6.66
N MET A 263 13.09 36.61 -7.31
CA MET A 263 11.79 35.93 -7.48
C MET A 263 11.59 34.79 -6.46
N GLN A 264 12.54 34.57 -5.58
CA GLN A 264 12.44 33.53 -4.55
C GLN A 264 11.58 34.01 -3.40
N VAL A 265 10.77 33.07 -2.90
CA VAL A 265 9.92 33.28 -1.71
C VAL A 265 10.81 33.44 -0.48
N ARG A 266 10.54 34.45 0.33
CA ARG A 266 11.30 34.76 1.54
C ARG A 266 10.72 34.01 2.74
N ARG A 267 11.56 33.79 3.74
CA ARG A 267 11.19 33.13 5.00
C ARG A 267 9.96 33.80 5.67
N ALA A 268 9.93 35.12 5.69
CA ALA A 268 8.84 35.86 6.31
C ALA A 268 7.46 35.59 5.67
N GLU A 269 7.41 35.36 4.35
CA GLU A 269 6.17 35.03 3.64
C GLU A 269 5.65 33.63 4.06
N VAL A 270 6.57 32.67 4.22
CA VAL A 270 6.23 31.32 4.71
C VAL A 270 5.77 31.39 6.16
N GLU A 271 6.43 32.16 7.04
CA GLU A 271 6.04 32.35 8.43
C GLU A 271 4.67 32.99 8.56
N GLN A 272 4.40 34.03 7.79
CA GLN A 272 3.09 34.69 7.73
C GLN A 272 1.99 33.71 7.28
N LYS A 273 2.29 32.91 6.24
CA LYS A 273 1.33 31.91 5.77
C LYS A 273 1.11 30.80 6.79
N LEU A 274 2.15 30.36 7.49
CA LEU A 274 2.06 29.38 8.56
C LEU A 274 1.12 29.86 9.69
N GLN A 275 1.26 31.11 10.12
CA GLN A 275 0.37 31.68 11.12
C GLN A 275 -1.09 31.65 10.65
N GLN A 276 -1.36 32.09 9.43
CA GLN A 276 -2.71 32.04 8.85
C GLN A 276 -3.24 30.59 8.81
N MET A 277 -2.42 29.62 8.37
CA MET A 277 -2.83 28.21 8.31
C MET A 277 -3.14 27.62 9.69
N ALA A 278 -2.45 28.07 10.74
CA ALA A 278 -2.74 27.65 12.10
C ALA A 278 -4.07 28.27 12.60
N GLU A 279 -4.33 29.55 12.33
CA GLU A 279 -5.58 30.22 12.63
C GLU A 279 -6.78 29.56 11.91
N ASP A 280 -6.60 29.16 10.66
CA ASP A 280 -7.59 28.46 9.82
C ASP A 280 -7.74 26.96 10.17
N ASN A 281 -7.02 26.44 11.16
CA ASN A 281 -6.95 25.02 11.52
C ASN A 281 -6.54 24.09 10.36
N LYS A 282 -5.74 24.58 9.42
CA LYS A 282 -5.16 23.79 8.33
C LYS A 282 -3.88 23.07 8.75
N ILE A 283 -3.22 23.56 9.79
CA ILE A 283 -2.09 22.97 10.50
C ILE A 283 -2.38 23.09 12.01
N VAL A 284 -2.05 22.06 12.76
CA VAL A 284 -2.13 22.08 14.23
C VAL A 284 -0.72 22.29 14.77
N SER A 285 -0.58 23.31 15.66
CA SER A 285 0.66 23.58 16.39
C SER A 285 0.54 23.09 17.83
N ASP A 286 1.43 22.22 18.26
CA ASP A 286 1.51 21.70 19.62
C ASP A 286 2.95 21.80 20.14
N GLY A 287 3.24 22.84 20.92
CA GLY A 287 4.57 23.07 21.48
C GLY A 287 5.67 23.25 20.45
N GLY A 288 5.40 23.90 19.32
CA GLY A 288 6.34 24.10 18.21
C GLY A 288 6.43 22.91 17.23
N ARG A 289 5.63 21.88 17.42
CA ARG A 289 5.46 20.72 16.54
C ARG A 289 4.25 20.96 15.65
N LEU A 290 4.44 20.86 14.36
CA LEU A 290 3.44 21.18 13.34
C LEU A 290 2.93 19.90 12.68
N TYR A 291 1.63 19.70 12.74
CA TYR A 291 0.94 18.49 12.26
C TYR A 291 -0.09 18.82 11.19
N LEU A 292 -0.36 17.86 10.34
CA LEU A 292 -1.64 17.80 9.62
C LEU A 292 -2.76 17.49 10.63
N PRO A 293 -3.93 18.16 10.58
CA PRO A 293 -4.96 18.02 11.60
C PRO A 293 -5.42 16.56 11.83
N HIS A 294 -5.62 15.80 10.78
CA HIS A 294 -6.04 14.39 10.87
C HIS A 294 -4.96 13.50 11.52
N ILE A 295 -3.67 13.77 11.27
CA ILE A 295 -2.56 13.02 11.89
C ILE A 295 -2.45 13.33 13.38
N PHE A 296 -2.61 14.62 13.75
CA PHE A 296 -2.66 15.03 15.15
C PHE A 296 -3.77 14.30 15.91
N MET A 297 -4.98 14.27 15.34
CA MET A 297 -6.11 13.59 15.96
C MET A 297 -5.89 12.09 16.11
N GLN A 298 -5.28 11.43 15.10
CA GLN A 298 -4.93 10.01 15.19
C GLN A 298 -4.01 9.72 16.38
N GLU A 299 -2.98 10.53 16.59
CA GLU A 299 -2.04 10.34 17.70
C GLU A 299 -2.72 10.62 19.06
N VAL A 300 -3.50 11.69 19.15
CA VAL A 300 -4.24 12.09 20.36
C VAL A 300 -5.25 11.02 20.79
N GLU A 301 -6.10 10.57 19.88
CA GLU A 301 -7.16 9.60 20.18
C GLU A 301 -6.58 8.23 20.51
N THR A 302 -5.52 7.80 19.83
CA THR A 302 -4.79 6.56 20.14
C THR A 302 -4.19 6.62 21.54
N ALA A 303 -3.53 7.75 21.89
CA ALA A 303 -2.94 7.95 23.22
C ALA A 303 -3.98 7.95 24.33
N ALA A 304 -5.09 8.67 24.12
CA ALA A 304 -6.18 8.73 25.10
C ALA A 304 -6.81 7.36 25.36
N LYS A 305 -7.05 6.59 24.29
CA LYS A 305 -7.61 5.25 24.41
C LYS A 305 -6.65 4.26 25.09
N ALA A 306 -5.36 4.29 24.73
CA ALA A 306 -4.34 3.48 25.38
C ALA A 306 -4.25 3.81 26.89
N ALA A 307 -4.23 5.10 27.26
CA ALA A 307 -4.23 5.53 28.66
C ALA A 307 -5.50 5.08 29.41
N ALA A 308 -6.68 5.15 28.79
CA ALA A 308 -7.93 4.67 29.37
C ALA A 308 -7.88 3.17 29.67
N MET A 309 -7.39 2.34 28.74
CA MET A 309 -7.22 0.91 28.95
C MET A 309 -6.26 0.56 30.10
N LEU A 310 -5.26 1.41 30.35
CA LEU A 310 -4.31 1.24 31.46
C LEU A 310 -4.92 1.59 32.82
N MET A 311 -5.96 2.44 32.85
CA MET A 311 -6.67 2.85 34.08
C MET A 311 -7.73 1.84 34.51
N GLU A 312 -8.20 1.00 33.60
CA GLU A 312 -9.19 -0.02 33.92
C GLU A 312 -8.55 -1.08 34.83
N SER A 313 -9.02 -1.12 36.07
CA SER A 313 -8.53 -2.10 37.05
C SER A 313 -9.21 -3.44 36.80
N THR A 314 -8.43 -4.42 36.39
CA THR A 314 -8.90 -5.81 36.43
C THR A 314 -8.61 -6.40 37.81
N ALA A 315 -9.56 -7.18 38.35
CA ALA A 315 -9.33 -7.94 39.57
C ALA A 315 -8.08 -8.84 39.38
N LYS A 316 -7.28 -8.99 40.43
CA LYS A 316 -6.18 -9.96 40.40
C LYS A 316 -6.76 -11.35 40.14
N ILE A 317 -6.43 -11.93 39.01
CA ILE A 317 -6.85 -13.27 38.62
C ILE A 317 -5.71 -14.22 38.99
N ASP A 318 -6.01 -15.22 39.83
CA ASP A 318 -5.04 -16.29 40.10
C ASP A 318 -4.96 -17.23 38.88
N VAL A 319 -3.85 -17.15 38.18
CA VAL A 319 -3.58 -17.96 36.99
C VAL A 319 -2.75 -19.21 37.30
N THR A 320 -2.36 -19.43 38.55
CA THR A 320 -1.40 -20.48 38.93
C THR A 320 -1.90 -21.85 38.54
N LEU A 321 -3.10 -22.24 38.97
CA LEU A 321 -3.68 -23.53 38.64
C LEU A 321 -3.98 -23.68 37.12
N PRO A 322 -4.67 -22.75 36.46
CA PRO A 322 -4.86 -22.82 35.00
C PRO A 322 -3.57 -22.93 34.22
N LEU A 323 -2.51 -22.20 34.61
CA LEU A 323 -1.22 -22.24 33.94
C LEU A 323 -0.53 -23.60 34.09
N GLU A 324 -0.56 -24.21 35.29
CA GLU A 324 0.01 -25.53 35.50
C GLU A 324 -0.78 -26.61 34.71
N GLN A 325 -2.10 -26.53 34.66
CA GLN A 325 -2.92 -27.42 33.83
C GLN A 325 -2.52 -27.29 32.34
N VAL A 326 -2.32 -26.09 31.83
CA VAL A 326 -1.94 -25.86 30.45
C VAL A 326 -0.51 -26.37 30.17
N LYS A 327 0.43 -26.15 31.09
CA LYS A 327 1.81 -26.69 30.98
C LYS A 327 1.78 -28.21 30.84
N GLN A 328 1.00 -28.90 31.71
CA GLN A 328 0.86 -30.36 31.67
C GLN A 328 0.18 -30.81 30.37
N LYS A 329 -0.95 -30.19 30.00
CA LYS A 329 -1.72 -30.52 28.80
C LYS A 329 -0.90 -30.42 27.51
N LEU A 330 -0.11 -29.36 27.39
CA LEU A 330 0.64 -29.05 26.17
C LEU A 330 2.13 -29.50 26.23
N GLY A 331 2.58 -30.08 27.34
CA GLY A 331 3.99 -30.44 27.53
C GLY A 331 4.93 -29.25 27.50
N LEU A 332 4.50 -28.07 27.98
CA LEU A 332 5.25 -26.82 27.88
C LEU A 332 6.14 -26.59 29.12
N HIS A 333 7.39 -26.22 28.86
CA HIS A 333 8.29 -25.71 29.87
C HIS A 333 8.44 -24.19 29.68
N LEU A 334 7.78 -23.40 30.51
CA LEU A 334 7.85 -21.94 30.47
C LEU A 334 8.86 -21.42 31.49
N THR A 335 9.67 -20.44 31.08
CA THR A 335 10.53 -19.72 32.01
C THR A 335 9.73 -18.83 32.95
N LYS A 336 10.39 -18.29 33.97
CA LYS A 336 9.76 -17.32 34.87
C LYS A 336 9.21 -16.10 34.12
N ARG A 337 9.98 -15.58 33.12
CA ARG A 337 9.53 -14.43 32.30
C ARG A 337 8.38 -14.77 31.39
N GLN A 338 8.40 -15.96 30.77
CA GLN A 338 7.30 -16.43 29.95
C GLN A 338 6.02 -16.62 30.77
N SER A 339 6.13 -17.24 31.97
CA SER A 339 5.00 -17.37 32.90
C SER A 339 4.47 -16.01 33.34
N ARG A 340 5.35 -15.05 33.65
CA ARG A 340 4.96 -13.67 33.97
C ARG A 340 4.22 -12.99 32.82
N GLY A 341 4.63 -13.26 31.56
CA GLY A 341 3.92 -12.76 30.37
C GLY A 341 2.48 -13.25 30.31
N VAL A 342 2.22 -14.53 30.66
CA VAL A 342 0.85 -15.07 30.73
C VAL A 342 0.06 -14.37 31.84
N GLU A 343 0.63 -14.22 33.03
CA GLU A 343 -0.02 -13.52 34.16
C GLU A 343 -0.43 -12.09 33.78
N VAL A 344 0.51 -11.30 33.23
CA VAL A 344 0.28 -9.91 32.83
C VAL A 344 -0.81 -9.81 31.76
N ALA A 345 -0.83 -10.71 30.79
CA ALA A 345 -1.88 -10.73 29.76
C ALA A 345 -3.28 -11.04 30.35
N MET A 346 -3.35 -11.81 31.43
CA MET A 346 -4.64 -12.05 32.12
C MET A 346 -5.04 -10.88 33.03
N GLU A 347 -4.06 -10.22 33.68
CA GLU A 347 -4.32 -9.15 34.65
C GLU A 347 -4.63 -7.81 34.00
N ARG A 348 -4.19 -7.52 32.75
CA ARG A 348 -4.22 -6.19 32.14
C ARG A 348 -5.06 -6.16 30.87
N ASN A 349 -5.71 -5.02 30.65
CA ASN A 349 -6.48 -4.82 29.42
C ASN A 349 -5.56 -4.43 28.23
N LEU A 350 -4.43 -3.77 28.50
CA LEU A 350 -3.38 -3.52 27.50
C LEU A 350 -2.06 -4.10 28.01
N SER A 351 -1.43 -4.95 27.22
CA SER A 351 -0.13 -5.55 27.55
C SER A 351 0.68 -5.82 26.29
N ILE A 352 2.01 -5.88 26.47
CA ILE A 352 2.98 -6.11 25.38
C ILE A 352 3.89 -7.25 25.74
N ILE A 353 4.15 -8.13 24.77
CA ILE A 353 5.23 -9.11 24.81
C ILE A 353 6.18 -8.82 23.65
N THR A 354 7.44 -8.53 23.98
CA THR A 354 8.48 -8.29 22.98
C THR A 354 9.63 -9.29 23.15
N GLY A 355 10.29 -9.61 22.05
CA GLY A 355 11.47 -10.48 22.08
C GLY A 355 11.90 -10.88 20.67
N GLY A 356 13.16 -11.22 20.54
CA GLY A 356 13.76 -11.65 19.28
C GLY A 356 13.26 -13.00 18.77
N PRO A 357 13.78 -13.47 17.64
CA PRO A 357 13.48 -14.79 17.11
C PRO A 357 13.97 -15.88 18.05
N GLY A 358 13.19 -16.96 18.17
CA GLY A 358 13.55 -18.10 19.01
C GLY A 358 13.39 -17.90 20.52
N THR A 359 12.85 -16.77 20.98
CA THR A 359 12.59 -16.51 22.42
C THR A 359 11.29 -17.13 22.92
N GLY A 360 10.57 -17.86 22.08
CA GLY A 360 9.38 -18.60 22.50
C GLY A 360 8.09 -17.76 22.52
N LYS A 361 7.99 -16.64 21.79
CA LYS A 361 6.76 -15.85 21.65
C LYS A 361 5.54 -16.71 21.31
N THR A 362 5.66 -17.61 20.35
CA THR A 362 4.58 -18.51 19.92
C THR A 362 4.19 -19.51 21.03
N THR A 363 5.13 -19.98 21.82
CA THR A 363 4.89 -20.87 22.96
C THR A 363 4.11 -20.16 24.06
N VAL A 364 4.50 -18.93 24.39
CA VAL A 364 3.78 -18.08 25.35
C VAL A 364 2.39 -17.76 24.83
N LEU A 365 2.24 -17.46 23.55
CA LEU A 365 0.96 -17.19 22.92
C LEU A 365 -0.03 -18.38 23.06
N LYS A 366 0.46 -19.60 22.81
CA LYS A 366 -0.37 -20.83 23.02
C LYS A 366 -0.83 -20.95 24.46
N ALA A 367 0.09 -20.74 25.41
CA ALA A 367 -0.24 -20.80 26.85
C ALA A 367 -1.29 -19.72 27.22
N ILE A 368 -1.15 -18.49 26.74
CA ILE A 368 -2.08 -17.39 26.95
C ILE A 368 -3.50 -17.75 26.44
N ILE A 369 -3.60 -18.26 25.22
CA ILE A 369 -4.88 -18.64 24.62
C ILE A 369 -5.57 -19.72 25.44
N GLU A 370 -4.86 -20.77 25.83
CA GLU A 370 -5.44 -21.90 26.58
C GLU A 370 -5.80 -21.48 28.02
N VAL A 371 -4.95 -20.72 28.71
CA VAL A 371 -5.26 -20.18 30.04
C VAL A 371 -6.50 -19.29 29.99
N TYR A 372 -6.61 -18.39 28.99
CA TYR A 372 -7.77 -17.53 28.84
C TYR A 372 -9.06 -18.33 28.58
N ARG A 373 -8.98 -19.38 27.78
CA ARG A 373 -10.13 -20.31 27.54
C ARG A 373 -10.59 -21.01 28.79
N ILE A 374 -9.69 -21.40 29.68
CA ILE A 374 -10.04 -22.00 30.97
C ILE A 374 -10.75 -20.98 31.87
N LEU A 375 -10.22 -19.77 31.93
CA LEU A 375 -10.78 -18.71 32.79
C LEU A 375 -12.08 -18.12 32.23
N HIS A 376 -12.19 -18.01 30.91
CA HIS A 376 -13.30 -17.33 30.22
C HIS A 376 -13.82 -18.16 29.04
N PRO A 377 -14.49 -19.31 29.29
CA PRO A 377 -14.84 -20.27 28.23
C PRO A 377 -15.90 -19.76 27.22
N LYS A 378 -16.61 -18.68 27.54
CA LYS A 378 -17.63 -18.07 26.66
C LYS A 378 -17.12 -16.85 25.88
N ASN A 379 -15.95 -16.36 26.22
CA ASN A 379 -15.42 -15.12 25.63
C ASN A 379 -14.80 -15.37 24.25
N ARG A 380 -14.93 -14.39 23.38
CA ARG A 380 -14.42 -14.42 22.00
C ARG A 380 -12.97 -13.96 21.95
N ILE A 381 -12.07 -14.89 21.58
CA ILE A 381 -10.68 -14.58 21.27
C ILE A 381 -10.55 -14.36 19.75
N VAL A 382 -9.88 -13.29 19.34
CA VAL A 382 -9.55 -13.03 17.94
C VAL A 382 -8.04 -12.85 17.81
N LEU A 383 -7.47 -13.55 16.83
CA LEU A 383 -6.07 -13.40 16.45
C LEU A 383 -5.97 -12.51 15.22
N ALA A 384 -5.02 -11.57 15.22
CA ALA A 384 -4.79 -10.68 14.10
C ALA A 384 -3.30 -10.42 13.85
N ALA A 385 -2.95 -10.06 12.62
CA ALA A 385 -1.61 -9.60 12.27
C ALA A 385 -1.68 -8.53 11.15
N PRO A 386 -0.67 -7.69 10.98
CA PRO A 386 -0.64 -6.69 9.90
C PRO A 386 -0.64 -7.30 8.49
N THR A 387 -0.03 -8.48 8.32
CA THR A 387 0.11 -9.16 7.02
C THR A 387 -0.64 -10.48 6.96
N GLY A 388 -1.07 -10.89 5.76
CA GLY A 388 -1.76 -12.17 5.55
C GLY A 388 -0.87 -13.39 5.85
N LYS A 389 0.44 -13.29 5.59
CA LYS A 389 1.38 -14.38 5.88
C LYS A 389 1.57 -14.57 7.39
N ALA A 390 1.70 -13.47 8.14
CA ALA A 390 1.80 -13.51 9.59
C ALA A 390 0.51 -14.06 10.23
N SER A 391 -0.67 -13.64 9.76
CA SER A 391 -1.95 -14.15 10.28
C SER A 391 -2.10 -15.66 10.04
N ARG A 392 -1.79 -16.16 8.85
CA ARG A 392 -1.80 -17.60 8.54
C ARG A 392 -0.83 -18.39 9.42
N ARG A 393 0.40 -17.90 9.58
CA ARG A 393 1.39 -18.51 10.47
C ARG A 393 0.90 -18.56 11.91
N MET A 394 0.25 -17.50 12.37
CA MET A 394 -0.33 -17.42 13.72
C MET A 394 -1.44 -18.48 13.90
N ALA A 395 -2.35 -18.62 12.92
CA ALA A 395 -3.37 -19.66 12.92
C ALA A 395 -2.76 -21.08 12.99
N GLN A 396 -1.83 -21.38 12.10
CA GLN A 396 -1.14 -22.70 12.06
C GLN A 396 -0.40 -23.00 13.36
N SER A 397 0.31 -22.01 13.90
CA SER A 397 1.12 -22.22 15.10
C SER A 397 0.30 -22.37 16.37
N THR A 398 -0.87 -21.74 16.46
CA THR A 398 -1.76 -21.80 17.64
C THR A 398 -2.79 -22.92 17.57
N GLY A 399 -2.99 -23.53 16.39
CA GLY A 399 -4.06 -24.49 16.14
C GLY A 399 -5.46 -23.85 16.10
N MET A 400 -5.56 -22.52 16.07
CA MET A 400 -6.81 -21.81 15.85
C MET A 400 -7.18 -21.82 14.37
N LEU A 401 -8.48 -22.05 14.06
CA LEU A 401 -8.94 -22.16 12.68
C LEU A 401 -8.76 -20.87 11.88
N GLU A 402 -8.87 -19.69 12.54
CA GLU A 402 -8.81 -18.41 11.87
C GLU A 402 -7.93 -17.39 12.62
N ALA A 403 -7.02 -16.75 11.89
CA ALA A 403 -6.41 -15.49 12.26
C ALA A 403 -6.59 -14.52 11.08
N LEU A 404 -6.94 -13.28 11.38
CA LEU A 404 -7.31 -12.27 10.38
C LEU A 404 -6.14 -11.31 10.14
N THR A 405 -6.11 -10.67 8.96
CA THR A 405 -5.32 -9.45 8.86
C THR A 405 -6.03 -8.31 9.62
N LEU A 406 -5.25 -7.38 10.20
CA LEU A 406 -5.84 -6.19 10.85
C LEU A 406 -6.77 -5.44 9.89
N HIS A 407 -6.40 -5.29 8.63
CA HIS A 407 -7.25 -4.67 7.61
C HIS A 407 -8.58 -5.41 7.44
N SER A 408 -8.55 -6.75 7.39
CA SER A 408 -9.77 -7.56 7.27
C SER A 408 -10.64 -7.45 8.53
N LEU A 409 -10.04 -7.54 9.72
CA LEU A 409 -10.72 -7.40 11.00
C LEU A 409 -11.44 -6.05 11.10
N LEU A 410 -10.78 -4.99 10.67
CA LEU A 410 -11.30 -3.62 10.68
C LEU A 410 -12.15 -3.28 9.44
N GLY A 411 -12.31 -4.17 8.47
CA GLY A 411 -13.07 -3.94 7.25
C GLY A 411 -12.50 -2.83 6.36
N LEU A 412 -11.17 -2.66 6.38
CA LEU A 412 -10.45 -1.66 5.61
C LEU A 412 -10.18 -2.18 4.18
N GLN A 413 -10.48 -1.38 3.16
CA GLN A 413 -10.13 -1.66 1.77
C GLN A 413 -9.08 -0.64 1.31
N GLY A 414 -7.80 -1.02 1.36
CA GLY A 414 -6.68 -0.10 1.17
C GLY A 414 -6.64 0.95 2.29
N ASP A 415 -6.42 2.20 1.92
CA ASP A 415 -6.42 3.36 2.85
C ASP A 415 -7.85 3.87 3.14
N PHE A 416 -8.89 3.18 2.66
CA PHE A 416 -10.29 3.57 2.85
C PHE A 416 -11.03 2.54 3.69
N CYS A 417 -11.84 3.02 4.61
CA CYS A 417 -12.82 2.22 5.31
C CYS A 417 -14.13 2.18 4.52
N SER A 418 -14.77 1.03 4.40
CA SER A 418 -16.13 0.99 3.85
C SER A 418 -17.05 1.81 4.76
N LYS A 419 -17.82 2.74 4.18
CA LYS A 419 -18.72 3.67 4.92
C LYS A 419 -19.59 2.96 5.97
N ASP A 420 -20.03 1.73 5.68
CA ASP A 420 -20.89 0.95 6.56
C ASP A 420 -20.19 0.35 7.80
N LYS A 421 -18.85 0.34 7.83
CA LYS A 421 -18.06 -0.24 8.93
C LYS A 421 -17.22 0.78 9.69
N GLN A 422 -17.27 2.06 9.29
CA GLN A 422 -16.37 3.10 9.78
C GLN A 422 -16.39 3.30 11.31
N ASP A 423 -17.54 3.08 11.97
CA ASP A 423 -17.71 3.39 13.40
C ASP A 423 -18.23 2.22 14.23
N LYS A 424 -18.21 0.97 13.70
CA LYS A 424 -18.71 -0.16 14.48
C LYS A 424 -17.65 -0.68 15.44
N PRO A 425 -17.95 -0.74 16.75
CA PRO A 425 -17.08 -1.35 17.74
C PRO A 425 -16.80 -2.82 17.41
N LEU A 426 -15.57 -3.25 17.66
CA LEU A 426 -15.19 -4.65 17.50
C LEU A 426 -15.87 -5.52 18.55
N GLN A 427 -16.55 -6.57 18.11
CA GLN A 427 -17.19 -7.55 18.99
C GLN A 427 -16.16 -8.62 19.40
N VAL A 428 -15.25 -8.27 20.31
CA VAL A 428 -14.12 -9.09 20.72
C VAL A 428 -13.85 -8.87 22.19
N ASP A 429 -13.69 -9.95 22.97
CA ASP A 429 -13.34 -9.86 24.39
C ASP A 429 -11.80 -9.83 24.59
N PHE A 430 -11.08 -10.61 23.79
CA PHE A 430 -9.62 -10.64 23.81
C PHE A 430 -9.06 -10.61 22.39
N LEU A 431 -8.39 -9.53 22.06
CA LEU A 431 -7.69 -9.35 20.79
C LEU A 431 -6.19 -9.53 20.98
N ILE A 432 -5.59 -10.39 20.19
CA ILE A 432 -4.16 -10.64 20.17
C ILE A 432 -3.62 -10.26 18.80
N VAL A 433 -2.66 -9.33 18.78
CA VAL A 433 -2.04 -8.83 17.55
C VAL A 433 -0.57 -9.23 17.53
N ASP A 434 -0.17 -10.05 16.56
CA ASP A 434 1.22 -10.42 16.33
C ASP A 434 1.86 -9.51 15.28
N GLU A 435 3.22 -9.48 15.23
CA GLU A 435 4.01 -8.58 14.40
C GLU A 435 3.62 -7.10 14.58
N ALA A 436 3.33 -6.68 15.83
CA ALA A 436 2.84 -5.34 16.15
C ALA A 436 3.86 -4.22 15.83
N SER A 437 5.14 -4.52 15.65
CA SER A 437 6.17 -3.59 15.17
C SER A 437 5.86 -3.02 13.77
N MET A 438 5.04 -3.72 12.96
CA MET A 438 4.61 -3.28 11.64
C MET A 438 3.37 -2.38 11.65
N VAL A 439 2.75 -2.12 12.83
CA VAL A 439 1.55 -1.29 12.96
C VAL A 439 1.94 0.19 12.98
N ASP A 440 1.49 0.95 11.98
CA ASP A 440 1.67 2.39 11.90
C ASP A 440 0.61 3.17 12.69
N MET A 441 0.72 4.50 12.75
CA MET A 441 -0.21 5.35 13.50
C MET A 441 -1.64 5.28 12.99
N TRP A 442 -1.82 5.24 11.65
CA TRP A 442 -3.16 5.18 11.07
C TRP A 442 -3.87 3.86 11.43
N LEU A 443 -3.17 2.73 11.26
CA LEU A 443 -3.74 1.42 11.58
C LEU A 443 -3.96 1.23 13.08
N ALA A 444 -3.05 1.76 13.91
CA ALA A 444 -3.23 1.80 15.36
C ALA A 444 -4.45 2.62 15.76
N HIS A 445 -4.64 3.80 15.18
CA HIS A 445 -5.82 4.63 15.43
C HIS A 445 -7.10 3.88 15.07
N GLN A 446 -7.17 3.25 13.88
CA GLN A 446 -8.31 2.44 13.47
C GLN A 446 -8.57 1.26 14.42
N LEU A 447 -7.53 0.69 15.00
CA LEU A 447 -7.64 -0.39 15.96
C LEU A 447 -8.15 0.10 17.32
N PHE A 448 -7.43 1.03 17.94
CA PHE A 448 -7.69 1.48 19.30
C PHE A 448 -9.06 2.14 19.46
N THR A 449 -9.50 2.96 18.50
CA THR A 449 -10.79 3.65 18.56
C THR A 449 -12.00 2.73 18.50
N ARG A 450 -11.84 1.50 17.93
CA ARG A 450 -12.93 0.52 17.82
C ARG A 450 -12.94 -0.53 18.91
N LEU A 451 -11.95 -0.55 19.80
CA LEU A 451 -11.96 -1.44 20.95
C LEU A 451 -13.05 -1.01 21.95
N GLN A 452 -13.80 -1.96 22.46
CA GLN A 452 -14.77 -1.73 23.53
C GLN A 452 -14.05 -1.48 24.86
N LYS A 453 -14.81 -1.05 25.88
CA LYS A 453 -14.24 -0.70 27.18
C LYS A 453 -13.51 -1.85 27.83
N ASP A 454 -14.12 -3.04 27.85
CA ASP A 454 -13.59 -4.20 28.57
C ASP A 454 -12.76 -5.15 27.69
N THR A 455 -12.49 -4.77 26.45
CA THR A 455 -11.67 -5.58 25.54
C THR A 455 -10.22 -5.63 26.00
N LYS A 456 -9.67 -6.84 26.12
CA LYS A 456 -8.22 -7.05 26.32
C LYS A 456 -7.48 -6.96 25.00
N LEU A 457 -6.36 -6.25 24.98
CA LEU A 457 -5.45 -6.14 23.85
C LEU A 457 -4.05 -6.62 24.25
N LEU A 458 -3.57 -7.66 23.60
CA LEU A 458 -2.19 -8.11 23.71
C LEU A 458 -1.48 -7.83 22.39
N LEU A 459 -0.38 -7.09 22.45
CA LEU A 459 0.50 -6.81 21.32
C LEU A 459 1.76 -7.67 21.43
N LEU A 460 2.04 -8.48 20.41
CA LEU A 460 3.28 -9.23 20.28
C LEU A 460 4.12 -8.64 19.16
N GLY A 461 5.44 -8.57 19.36
CA GLY A 461 6.32 -8.05 18.33
C GLY A 461 7.80 -8.16 18.73
N ASP A 462 8.63 -7.53 17.94
CA ASP A 462 10.05 -7.41 18.16
C ASP A 462 10.48 -5.96 17.92
N VAL A 463 10.83 -5.25 18.98
CA VAL A 463 11.16 -3.81 18.95
C VAL A 463 12.47 -3.52 18.20
N ASP A 464 13.30 -4.53 17.98
CA ASP A 464 14.59 -4.41 17.30
C ASP A 464 14.50 -4.66 15.79
N GLN A 465 13.36 -5.15 15.31
CA GLN A 465 13.08 -5.25 13.87
C GLN A 465 12.82 -3.87 13.25
N LEU A 466 12.71 -3.85 11.92
CA LEU A 466 12.34 -2.65 11.18
C LEU A 466 10.97 -2.13 11.65
N GLU A 467 10.85 -0.82 11.69
CA GLU A 467 9.62 -0.12 12.01
C GLU A 467 8.57 -0.30 10.90
N SER A 468 7.33 0.11 11.19
CA SER A 468 6.23 0.11 10.22
C SER A 468 6.58 0.88 8.94
N GLY A 469 6.02 0.47 7.80
CA GLY A 469 6.18 1.19 6.53
C GLY A 469 5.49 2.56 6.52
N GLY A 470 4.44 2.76 7.35
CA GLY A 470 3.74 4.02 7.52
C GLY A 470 4.31 4.89 8.63
N ALA A 471 3.70 6.07 8.84
CA ALA A 471 4.17 7.05 9.80
C ALA A 471 3.90 6.66 11.27
N GLY A 472 4.78 7.11 12.15
CA GLY A 472 4.77 6.80 13.58
C GLY A 472 5.54 5.50 13.89
N ASN A 473 5.76 5.26 15.19
CA ASN A 473 6.41 4.05 15.72
C ASN A 473 5.66 3.57 16.96
N VAL A 474 4.42 3.14 16.73
CA VAL A 474 3.45 2.88 17.81
C VAL A 474 3.96 1.86 18.83
N PHE A 475 4.50 0.74 18.35
CA PHE A 475 4.97 -0.34 19.23
C PHE A 475 6.12 0.12 20.14
N ALA A 476 7.13 0.80 19.59
CA ALA A 476 8.24 1.32 20.36
C ALA A 476 7.80 2.47 21.31
N GLU A 477 6.87 3.31 20.89
CA GLU A 477 6.34 4.41 21.72
C GLU A 477 5.49 3.90 22.88
N LEU A 478 4.69 2.88 22.69
CA LEU A 478 3.95 2.20 23.78
C LEU A 478 4.94 1.63 24.83
N ILE A 479 6.01 0.95 24.38
CA ILE A 479 7.06 0.44 25.26
C ILE A 479 7.79 1.61 25.93
N GLY A 480 8.20 2.62 25.15
CA GLY A 480 8.95 3.80 25.62
C GLY A 480 8.18 4.67 26.62
N SER A 481 6.85 4.58 26.67
CA SER A 481 6.04 5.26 27.68
C SER A 481 6.35 4.82 29.12
N GLY A 482 6.89 3.61 29.28
CA GLY A 482 7.24 3.04 30.59
C GLY A 482 6.07 2.68 31.50
N ILE A 483 4.81 2.96 31.09
CA ILE A 483 3.61 2.67 31.90
C ILE A 483 2.77 1.54 31.32
N VAL A 484 2.95 1.18 30.06
CA VAL A 484 2.34 -0.02 29.47
C VAL A 484 3.07 -1.25 30.03
N PRO A 485 2.37 -2.26 30.53
CA PRO A 485 2.99 -3.49 31.01
C PRO A 485 3.68 -4.24 29.87
N VAL A 486 4.99 -4.39 29.95
CA VAL A 486 5.85 -5.04 28.95
C VAL A 486 6.53 -6.26 29.54
N THR A 487 6.42 -7.39 28.85
CA THR A 487 7.21 -8.58 29.13
C THR A 487 8.26 -8.76 28.03
N VAL A 488 9.54 -8.66 28.41
CA VAL A 488 10.68 -8.86 27.50
C VAL A 488 11.13 -10.32 27.57
N LEU A 489 11.08 -11.03 26.44
CA LEU A 489 11.59 -12.38 26.31
C LEU A 489 13.01 -12.32 25.71
N ASP A 490 14.01 -12.55 26.53
CA ASP A 490 15.43 -12.45 26.18
C ASP A 490 16.18 -13.81 26.17
N GLU A 491 15.52 -14.88 26.66
CA GLU A 491 16.10 -16.22 26.63
C GLU A 491 15.86 -16.89 25.27
N ILE A 492 16.93 -17.38 24.64
CA ILE A 492 16.88 -18.04 23.32
C ILE A 492 16.65 -19.53 23.53
N PHE A 493 15.52 -20.05 23.03
CA PHE A 493 15.09 -21.46 23.17
C PHE A 493 15.17 -22.26 21.87
N ARG A 494 15.66 -21.71 20.78
CA ARG A 494 15.73 -22.47 19.53
C ARG A 494 16.47 -23.78 19.76
N GLN A 495 15.95 -24.87 19.21
CA GLN A 495 16.30 -26.29 19.39
C GLN A 495 17.79 -26.65 19.26
N SER A 496 18.65 -25.69 19.06
CA SER A 496 20.09 -25.82 19.21
C SER A 496 20.61 -24.61 20.00
N LYS A 497 21.11 -24.86 21.19
CA LYS A 497 22.00 -23.93 21.91
C LYS A 497 23.23 -23.55 21.04
N ASP A 498 23.35 -24.13 19.85
CA ASP A 498 24.47 -23.99 18.92
C ASP A 498 24.11 -23.16 17.66
N SER A 499 22.90 -22.56 17.53
CA SER A 499 22.55 -21.75 16.35
C SER A 499 23.23 -20.39 16.37
N LEU A 500 24.21 -20.21 15.50
CA LEU A 500 24.93 -18.94 15.31
C LEU A 500 24.01 -17.82 14.84
N ILE A 501 22.88 -18.12 14.18
CA ILE A 501 21.90 -17.13 13.71
C ILE A 501 21.36 -16.32 14.90
N ALA A 502 20.92 -16.99 15.96
CA ALA A 502 20.34 -16.34 17.12
C ALA A 502 21.39 -15.55 17.93
N TYR A 503 22.61 -16.10 18.09
CA TYR A 503 23.72 -15.42 18.75
C TYR A 503 24.17 -14.18 17.96
N ASN A 504 24.37 -14.32 16.66
CA ASN A 504 24.76 -13.20 15.81
C ASN A 504 23.67 -12.12 15.73
N ALA A 505 22.40 -12.49 15.71
CA ALA A 505 21.29 -11.53 15.79
C ALA A 505 21.36 -10.72 17.09
N LYS A 506 21.65 -11.37 18.24
CA LYS A 506 21.84 -10.68 19.51
C LYS A 506 23.07 -9.75 19.46
N PHE A 507 24.21 -10.20 18.93
CA PHE A 507 25.42 -9.38 18.79
C PHE A 507 25.17 -8.16 17.89
N ILE A 508 24.45 -8.32 16.77
CA ILE A 508 24.05 -7.21 15.91
C ILE A 508 23.25 -6.18 16.72
N ASN A 509 22.30 -6.62 17.55
CA ASN A 509 21.51 -5.72 18.40
C ASN A 509 22.34 -5.00 19.45
N GLU A 510 23.34 -5.67 20.01
CA GLU A 510 24.28 -5.14 20.99
C GLU A 510 25.41 -4.30 20.35
N GLU A 511 25.31 -4.03 19.03
CA GLU A 511 26.33 -3.31 18.24
C GLU A 511 27.71 -3.98 18.27
N ASN A 512 27.76 -5.28 18.48
CA ASN A 512 28.98 -6.08 18.46
C ASN A 512 29.18 -6.69 17.07
N SER A 513 30.25 -6.29 16.39
CA SER A 513 30.62 -6.82 15.07
C SER A 513 31.45 -8.09 15.06
N SER A 514 31.77 -8.63 16.23
CA SER A 514 32.53 -9.89 16.39
C SER A 514 31.61 -11.09 16.17
N LEU A 515 31.10 -11.23 14.93
CA LEU A 515 30.16 -12.30 14.56
C LEU A 515 30.87 -13.64 14.42
N PHE A 516 30.20 -14.72 14.79
CA PHE A 516 30.65 -16.09 14.61
C PHE A 516 30.22 -16.65 13.26
N TYR A 517 31.11 -17.34 12.59
CA TYR A 517 30.86 -17.96 11.31
C TYR A 517 30.95 -19.48 11.40
N GLY A 518 30.07 -20.19 10.73
CA GLY A 518 29.95 -21.63 10.73
C GLY A 518 28.97 -22.14 9.66
N PRO A 519 28.51 -23.38 9.77
CA PRO A 519 27.65 -23.97 8.76
C PRO A 519 26.31 -23.26 8.56
N ASP A 520 25.74 -22.69 9.62
CA ASP A 520 24.44 -22.01 9.63
C ASP A 520 24.53 -20.48 9.49
N PHE A 521 25.75 -19.90 9.58
CA PHE A 521 25.98 -18.47 9.40
C PHE A 521 27.29 -18.21 8.64
N GLN A 522 27.18 -17.86 7.36
CA GLN A 522 28.31 -17.74 6.44
C GLN A 522 28.51 -16.31 5.97
N PHE A 523 29.75 -15.96 5.65
CA PHE A 523 30.10 -14.72 4.97
C PHE A 523 30.95 -15.01 3.74
N VAL A 524 30.48 -14.63 2.56
CA VAL A 524 31.16 -14.76 1.28
C VAL A 524 31.59 -13.36 0.82
N LYS A 525 32.87 -13.19 0.56
CA LYS A 525 33.44 -11.88 0.19
C LYS A 525 33.11 -11.56 -1.27
N ALA A 526 32.64 -10.33 -1.54
CA ALA A 526 32.51 -9.77 -2.88
C ALA A 526 32.87 -8.27 -2.85
N GLU A 527 33.55 -7.77 -3.86
CA GLU A 527 34.09 -6.41 -3.86
C GLU A 527 33.14 -5.39 -4.49
N ASN A 528 32.24 -5.83 -5.39
CA ASN A 528 31.28 -4.99 -6.11
C ASN A 528 29.94 -5.70 -6.28
N GLN A 529 29.01 -5.04 -6.98
CA GLN A 529 27.64 -5.57 -7.20
C GLN A 529 27.61 -6.73 -8.17
N GLU A 530 28.41 -6.68 -9.24
CA GLU A 530 28.50 -7.72 -10.27
C GLU A 530 29.05 -9.02 -9.66
N GLU A 531 30.14 -8.96 -8.91
CA GLU A 531 30.74 -10.12 -8.22
C GLU A 531 29.77 -10.70 -7.20
N ALA A 532 29.09 -9.84 -6.42
CA ALA A 532 28.08 -10.28 -5.45
C ALA A 532 26.90 -10.98 -6.13
N ALA A 533 26.42 -10.46 -7.26
CA ALA A 533 25.34 -11.08 -8.01
C ALA A 533 25.73 -12.45 -8.59
N ALA A 534 26.93 -12.57 -9.15
CA ALA A 534 27.47 -13.84 -9.65
C ALA A 534 27.63 -14.89 -8.53
N GLN A 535 28.18 -14.50 -7.39
CA GLN A 535 28.30 -15.39 -6.23
C GLN A 535 26.93 -15.79 -5.67
N ILE A 536 25.98 -14.86 -5.60
CA ILE A 536 24.61 -15.15 -5.16
C ILE A 536 23.93 -16.14 -6.11
N GLN A 537 24.16 -16.02 -7.41
CA GLN A 537 23.64 -16.97 -8.42
C GLN A 537 24.17 -18.39 -8.17
N GLU A 538 25.48 -18.53 -7.96
CA GLU A 538 26.12 -19.82 -7.67
C GLU A 538 25.60 -20.42 -6.35
N LEU A 539 25.56 -19.61 -5.30
CA LEU A 539 25.06 -20.00 -3.99
C LEU A 539 23.58 -20.42 -4.05
N TYR A 540 22.77 -19.69 -4.79
CA TYR A 540 21.34 -20.00 -4.93
C TYR A 540 21.12 -21.36 -5.61
N LEU A 541 21.88 -21.66 -6.67
CA LEU A 541 21.83 -22.98 -7.34
C LEU A 541 22.30 -24.11 -6.43
N ARG A 542 23.35 -23.88 -5.64
CA ARG A 542 23.85 -24.86 -4.68
C ARG A 542 22.83 -25.15 -3.59
N GLU A 543 22.25 -24.10 -2.98
CA GLU A 543 21.26 -24.26 -1.92
C GLU A 543 19.93 -24.89 -2.40
N LEU A 544 19.58 -24.74 -3.69
CA LEU A 544 18.44 -25.41 -4.31
C LEU A 544 18.57 -26.94 -4.35
N GLN A 545 19.76 -27.50 -4.24
CA GLN A 545 19.96 -28.95 -4.19
C GLN A 545 19.42 -29.55 -2.90
N ASP A 546 19.50 -28.79 -1.79
CA ASP A 546 19.14 -29.25 -0.44
C ASP A 546 17.87 -28.61 0.10
N THR A 547 17.42 -27.50 -0.52
CA THR A 547 16.30 -26.69 -0.02
C THR A 547 15.27 -26.45 -1.12
N SER A 548 13.98 -26.57 -0.83
CA SER A 548 12.95 -26.22 -1.79
C SER A 548 12.95 -24.74 -2.14
N ILE A 549 12.57 -24.40 -3.37
CA ILE A 549 12.52 -23.02 -3.87
C ILE A 549 11.62 -22.12 -3.00
N GLY A 550 10.59 -22.67 -2.37
CA GLY A 550 9.71 -21.96 -1.44
C GLY A 550 10.38 -21.58 -0.12
N GLN A 551 11.43 -22.31 0.30
CA GLN A 551 12.14 -22.14 1.56
C GLN A 551 13.51 -21.46 1.42
N LEU A 552 13.93 -21.17 0.18
CA LEU A 552 15.15 -20.41 -0.12
C LEU A 552 14.76 -19.00 -0.60
N GLN A 553 15.34 -17.95 0.00
CA GLN A 553 15.02 -16.58 -0.37
C GLN A 553 16.26 -15.69 -0.41
N ILE A 554 16.39 -14.90 -1.48
CA ILE A 554 17.33 -13.79 -1.51
C ILE A 554 16.62 -12.55 -0.97
N ILE A 555 17.24 -11.85 -0.01
CA ILE A 555 16.68 -10.66 0.63
C ILE A 555 17.67 -9.50 0.46
N SER A 556 17.35 -8.54 -0.43
CA SER A 556 18.22 -7.40 -0.75
C SER A 556 17.80 -6.11 -0.04
N PRO A 557 18.75 -5.25 0.38
CA PRO A 557 18.45 -3.91 0.86
C PRO A 557 17.79 -3.00 -0.19
N TYR A 558 18.15 -3.16 -1.46
CA TYR A 558 17.72 -2.31 -2.56
C TYR A 558 16.76 -3.00 -3.52
N ARG A 559 15.84 -2.19 -4.12
CA ARG A 559 14.89 -2.70 -5.10
C ARG A 559 15.44 -2.62 -6.53
N THR A 560 16.00 -1.50 -6.93
CA THR A 560 16.24 -1.15 -8.35
C THR A 560 17.71 -0.89 -8.68
N ASP A 561 18.53 -0.39 -7.76
CA ASP A 561 19.85 0.13 -8.12
C ASP A 561 20.94 -0.95 -8.11
N GLY A 562 21.38 -1.36 -9.29
CA GLY A 562 22.50 -2.29 -9.57
C GLY A 562 22.11 -3.77 -9.59
N GLU A 563 23.09 -4.61 -9.91
CA GLU A 563 22.95 -6.05 -10.15
C GLU A 563 22.57 -6.81 -8.88
N ALA A 564 23.04 -6.38 -7.71
CA ALA A 564 22.68 -6.96 -6.41
C ALA A 564 21.39 -6.41 -5.81
N SER A 565 20.63 -5.61 -6.55
CA SER A 565 19.26 -5.21 -6.21
C SER A 565 18.27 -6.36 -6.36
N SER A 566 17.09 -6.28 -5.71
CA SER A 566 16.09 -7.34 -5.87
C SER A 566 15.62 -7.51 -7.31
N ASN A 567 15.53 -6.43 -8.10
CA ASN A 567 15.16 -6.51 -9.53
C ASN A 567 16.28 -7.14 -10.38
N GLY A 568 17.53 -6.72 -10.18
CA GLY A 568 18.69 -7.31 -10.87
C GLY A 568 18.81 -8.80 -10.59
N LEU A 569 18.76 -9.19 -9.32
CA LEU A 569 18.83 -10.59 -8.90
C LEU A 569 17.62 -11.41 -9.38
N ASN A 570 16.43 -10.85 -9.44
CA ASN A 570 15.26 -11.53 -10.02
C ASN A 570 15.46 -11.85 -11.49
N ALA A 571 16.00 -10.91 -12.27
CA ALA A 571 16.29 -11.13 -13.68
C ALA A 571 17.35 -12.22 -13.87
N LEU A 572 18.46 -12.14 -13.10
CA LEU A 572 19.57 -13.09 -13.18
C LEU A 572 19.14 -14.50 -12.75
N ILE A 573 18.50 -14.64 -11.59
CA ILE A 573 18.11 -15.96 -11.06
C ILE A 573 17.03 -16.60 -11.92
N ARG A 574 16.06 -15.81 -12.43
CA ARG A 574 15.04 -16.34 -13.34
C ARG A 574 15.65 -17.00 -14.56
N GLU A 575 16.57 -16.33 -15.26
CA GLU A 575 17.23 -16.89 -16.45
C GLU A 575 18.07 -18.13 -16.13
N THR A 576 18.50 -18.26 -14.89
CA THR A 576 19.26 -19.41 -14.42
C THR A 576 18.39 -20.62 -14.08
N VAL A 577 17.28 -20.37 -13.34
CA VAL A 577 16.41 -21.44 -12.80
C VAL A 577 15.29 -21.79 -13.77
N ASN A 578 14.81 -20.82 -14.52
CA ASN A 578 13.70 -20.96 -15.48
C ASN A 578 14.04 -20.23 -16.79
N PRO A 579 15.06 -20.71 -17.55
CA PRO A 579 15.51 -20.06 -18.78
C PRO A 579 14.43 -20.03 -19.85
N HIS A 580 14.52 -19.04 -20.74
CA HIS A 580 13.63 -18.97 -21.89
C HIS A 580 13.86 -20.19 -22.82
N THR A 581 12.77 -20.88 -23.15
CA THR A 581 12.74 -21.92 -24.18
C THR A 581 11.43 -21.82 -24.94
N GLU A 582 11.44 -22.16 -26.24
CA GLU A 582 10.23 -22.15 -27.09
C GLU A 582 9.09 -23.04 -26.57
N LYS A 583 9.40 -24.00 -25.71
CA LYS A 583 8.42 -24.94 -25.12
C LYS A 583 7.73 -24.44 -23.87
N ILE A 584 8.29 -23.42 -23.19
CA ILE A 584 7.73 -22.88 -21.94
C ILE A 584 6.79 -21.73 -22.30
N PRO A 585 5.50 -21.83 -21.96
CA PRO A 585 4.56 -20.75 -22.19
C PRO A 585 4.96 -19.46 -21.47
N GLU A 586 4.85 -18.34 -22.16
CA GLU A 586 5.08 -17.00 -21.63
C GLU A 586 3.87 -16.09 -21.86
N LEU A 587 3.63 -15.16 -20.94
CA LEU A 587 2.62 -14.13 -21.05
C LEU A 587 3.26 -12.76 -20.83
N MET A 588 3.12 -11.88 -21.81
CA MET A 588 3.64 -10.51 -21.73
C MET A 588 2.63 -9.54 -21.13
N PHE A 589 3.09 -8.69 -20.22
CA PHE A 589 2.32 -7.58 -19.65
C PHE A 589 3.20 -6.32 -19.56
N GLY A 590 3.04 -5.40 -20.49
CA GLY A 590 3.96 -4.27 -20.67
C GLY A 590 5.38 -4.78 -20.94
N GLU A 591 6.34 -4.32 -20.16
CA GLU A 591 7.74 -4.77 -20.23
C GLU A 591 8.00 -6.06 -19.41
N ARG A 592 7.02 -6.54 -18.66
CA ARG A 592 7.16 -7.74 -17.82
C ARG A 592 6.80 -8.99 -18.60
N ILE A 593 7.61 -10.02 -18.44
CA ILE A 593 7.37 -11.35 -19.00
C ILE A 593 7.15 -12.30 -17.82
N PHE A 594 6.06 -13.04 -17.84
CA PHE A 594 5.74 -14.12 -16.91
C PHE A 594 5.89 -15.47 -17.61
N ARG A 595 6.68 -16.36 -17.05
CA ARG A 595 6.90 -17.72 -17.54
C ARG A 595 6.20 -18.74 -16.67
N LEU A 596 5.80 -19.85 -17.26
CA LEU A 596 5.34 -21.00 -16.47
C LEU A 596 6.45 -21.41 -15.49
N HIS A 597 6.07 -21.67 -14.24
CA HIS A 597 6.95 -21.95 -13.09
C HIS A 597 7.72 -20.76 -12.52
N ASP A 598 7.55 -19.53 -13.05
CA ASP A 598 8.13 -18.37 -12.40
C ASP A 598 7.61 -18.20 -10.97
N ARG A 599 8.52 -17.83 -10.07
CA ARG A 599 8.19 -17.46 -8.70
C ARG A 599 7.75 -15.99 -8.67
N VAL A 600 6.54 -15.76 -8.17
CA VAL A 600 5.92 -14.42 -8.15
C VAL A 600 5.38 -14.08 -6.78
N MET A 601 5.25 -12.78 -6.51
CA MET A 601 4.69 -12.24 -5.28
C MET A 601 3.56 -11.27 -5.59
N GLN A 602 2.48 -11.38 -4.84
CA GLN A 602 1.40 -10.39 -4.80
C GLN A 602 1.90 -9.10 -4.15
N THR A 603 1.70 -7.96 -4.79
CA THR A 603 2.20 -6.66 -4.32
C THR A 603 1.16 -5.78 -3.62
N LYS A 604 -0.12 -6.14 -3.73
CA LYS A 604 -1.24 -5.44 -3.09
C LYS A 604 -2.23 -6.42 -2.49
N ASN A 605 -2.95 -5.98 -1.45
CA ASN A 605 -4.06 -6.77 -0.93
C ASN A 605 -5.22 -6.78 -1.94
N ASN A 606 -5.69 -7.97 -2.33
CA ASN A 606 -6.88 -8.14 -3.16
C ASN A 606 -7.85 -9.10 -2.48
N TYR A 607 -8.85 -8.56 -1.81
CA TYR A 607 -9.85 -9.30 -1.05
C TYR A 607 -10.92 -9.97 -1.93
N ASN A 608 -11.01 -9.59 -3.20
CA ASN A 608 -12.01 -10.08 -4.14
C ASN A 608 -11.50 -11.21 -5.04
N LEU A 609 -10.20 -11.46 -5.07
CA LEU A 609 -9.64 -12.59 -5.80
C LEU A 609 -10.13 -13.89 -5.20
N GLU A 610 -10.78 -14.69 -6.03
CA GLU A 610 -11.25 -16.03 -5.66
C GLU A 610 -10.24 -17.08 -6.10
N GLY A 611 -10.03 -18.07 -5.27
CA GLY A 611 -9.17 -19.19 -5.56
C GLY A 611 -9.74 -20.50 -5.01
N TYR A 612 -9.04 -21.58 -5.31
CA TYR A 612 -9.36 -22.92 -4.85
C TYR A 612 -8.20 -23.46 -4.00
N ASP A 613 -8.51 -23.85 -2.78
CA ASP A 613 -7.56 -24.50 -1.87
C ASP A 613 -7.63 -26.00 -2.07
N SER A 614 -6.52 -26.59 -2.55
CA SER A 614 -6.43 -28.01 -2.87
C SER A 614 -6.44 -28.91 -1.63
N ALA A 615 -5.98 -28.42 -0.49
CA ALA A 615 -5.92 -29.18 0.76
C ALA A 615 -7.30 -29.32 1.41
N CYS A 616 -8.06 -28.23 1.52
CA CYS A 616 -9.42 -28.26 2.10
C CYS A 616 -10.50 -28.54 1.06
N LYS A 617 -10.17 -28.55 -0.24
CA LYS A 617 -11.14 -28.67 -1.36
C LYS A 617 -12.24 -27.62 -1.32
N GLN A 618 -11.91 -26.39 -0.91
CA GLN A 618 -12.86 -25.30 -0.74
C GLN A 618 -12.43 -24.06 -1.52
N LYS A 619 -13.40 -23.26 -1.92
CA LYS A 619 -13.13 -21.91 -2.45
C LYS A 619 -12.71 -20.99 -1.32
N PHE A 620 -11.76 -20.13 -1.59
CA PHE A 620 -11.36 -19.08 -0.67
C PHE A 620 -11.36 -17.71 -1.38
N LYS A 621 -11.37 -16.64 -0.61
CA LYS A 621 -11.24 -15.27 -1.10
C LYS A 621 -10.05 -14.59 -0.44
N GLY A 622 -9.36 -13.79 -1.24
CA GLY A 622 -8.29 -12.91 -0.80
C GLY A 622 -6.89 -13.47 -1.02
N VAL A 623 -6.07 -12.65 -1.69
CA VAL A 623 -4.61 -12.80 -1.79
C VAL A 623 -4.01 -11.50 -1.27
N PHE A 624 -2.95 -11.61 -0.48
CA PHE A 624 -2.44 -10.47 0.27
C PHE A 624 -1.05 -10.05 -0.19
N ASN A 625 -0.72 -8.78 0.06
CA ASN A 625 0.61 -8.26 -0.18
C ASN A 625 1.67 -9.11 0.55
N GLY A 626 2.70 -9.53 -0.19
CA GLY A 626 3.76 -10.41 0.28
C GLY A 626 3.48 -11.91 0.13
N ASP A 627 2.30 -12.33 -0.33
CA ASP A 627 2.05 -13.73 -0.68
C ASP A 627 2.90 -14.12 -1.88
N ILE A 628 3.69 -15.19 -1.75
CA ILE A 628 4.59 -15.71 -2.79
C ILE A 628 4.06 -17.05 -3.26
N GLY A 629 4.01 -17.23 -4.58
CA GLY A 629 3.59 -18.46 -5.22
C GLY A 629 4.36 -18.72 -6.51
N SER A 630 4.02 -19.81 -7.19
CA SER A 630 4.60 -20.16 -8.49
C SER A 630 3.51 -20.19 -9.55
N ILE A 631 3.83 -19.73 -10.76
CA ILE A 631 2.91 -19.77 -11.90
C ILE A 631 2.72 -21.23 -12.31
N CYS A 632 1.53 -21.77 -12.11
CA CYS A 632 1.21 -23.18 -12.40
C CYS A 632 0.51 -23.39 -13.74
N LYS A 633 -0.04 -22.33 -14.36
CA LYS A 633 -0.68 -22.40 -15.68
C LYS A 633 -0.66 -21.04 -16.36
N ILE A 634 -0.43 -21.03 -17.67
CA ILE A 634 -0.53 -19.82 -18.52
C ILE A 634 -1.53 -20.10 -19.65
N LEU A 635 -2.41 -19.13 -19.89
CA LEU A 635 -3.39 -19.10 -20.97
C LEU A 635 -3.21 -17.77 -21.74
N PRO A 636 -3.79 -17.60 -22.95
CA PRO A 636 -3.51 -16.41 -23.78
C PRO A 636 -3.73 -15.05 -23.13
N ASP A 637 -4.71 -14.95 -22.22
CA ASP A 637 -5.14 -13.71 -21.56
C ASP A 637 -5.16 -13.75 -20.02
N LYS A 638 -4.72 -14.88 -19.44
CA LYS A 638 -4.73 -15.10 -18.00
C LYS A 638 -3.67 -16.10 -17.55
N LEU A 639 -3.32 -16.08 -16.28
CA LEU A 639 -2.45 -17.08 -15.66
C LEU A 639 -2.98 -17.52 -14.29
N CYS A 640 -2.54 -18.69 -13.84
CA CYS A 640 -2.83 -19.19 -12.50
C CYS A 640 -1.55 -19.23 -11.67
N VAL A 641 -1.65 -18.78 -10.44
CA VAL A 641 -0.57 -18.83 -9.44
C VAL A 641 -0.98 -19.76 -8.31
N ASP A 642 -0.11 -20.68 -7.97
CA ASP A 642 -0.24 -21.54 -6.80
C ASP A 642 0.50 -20.93 -5.61
N PHE A 643 -0.23 -20.53 -4.58
CA PHE A 643 0.27 -20.03 -3.31
C PHE A 643 0.19 -21.14 -2.24
N ASP A 644 1.16 -22.06 -2.24
CA ASP A 644 1.23 -23.20 -1.29
C ASP A 644 -0.06 -24.05 -1.28
N GLY A 645 -0.50 -24.50 -2.45
CA GLY A 645 -1.70 -25.32 -2.64
C GLY A 645 -2.99 -24.52 -2.84
N ARG A 646 -2.92 -23.21 -2.83
CA ARG A 646 -4.03 -22.28 -3.05
C ARG A 646 -3.91 -21.65 -4.43
N VAL A 647 -4.62 -22.21 -5.39
CA VAL A 647 -4.55 -21.78 -6.79
C VAL A 647 -5.51 -20.63 -7.06
N VAL A 648 -4.99 -19.55 -7.66
CA VAL A 648 -5.72 -18.32 -7.98
C VAL A 648 -5.53 -17.98 -9.45
N GLU A 649 -6.60 -17.62 -10.12
CA GLU A 649 -6.58 -17.15 -11.50
C GLU A 649 -6.47 -15.62 -11.56
N TYR A 650 -5.55 -15.12 -12.39
CA TYR A 650 -5.32 -13.70 -12.65
C TYR A 650 -5.69 -13.38 -14.09
N SER A 651 -6.59 -12.44 -14.28
CA SER A 651 -6.83 -11.83 -15.58
C SER A 651 -5.67 -10.90 -15.98
N LYS A 652 -5.56 -10.59 -17.26
CA LYS A 652 -4.48 -9.72 -17.79
C LYS A 652 -4.43 -8.35 -17.09
N SER A 653 -5.56 -7.78 -16.69
CA SER A 653 -5.62 -6.50 -15.96
C SER A 653 -5.05 -6.58 -14.52
N GLN A 654 -5.03 -7.76 -13.92
CA GLN A 654 -4.56 -8.00 -12.56
C GLN A 654 -3.07 -8.35 -12.49
N LEU A 655 -2.42 -8.64 -13.63
CA LEU A 655 -0.99 -8.99 -13.69
C LEU A 655 -0.08 -7.87 -13.19
N GLY A 656 -0.55 -6.62 -13.19
CA GLY A 656 0.17 -5.49 -12.60
C GLY A 656 0.44 -5.64 -11.10
N ASP A 657 -0.32 -6.48 -10.41
CA ASP A 657 -0.16 -6.75 -8.98
C ASP A 657 0.83 -7.89 -8.67
N LEU A 658 1.41 -8.53 -9.69
CA LEU A 658 2.41 -9.58 -9.55
C LEU A 658 3.82 -9.07 -9.89
N GLU A 659 4.81 -9.45 -9.09
CA GLU A 659 6.25 -9.20 -9.34
C GLU A 659 7.03 -10.49 -9.16
N ALA A 660 8.20 -10.62 -9.85
CA ALA A 660 9.11 -11.74 -9.64
C ALA A 660 9.62 -11.77 -8.19
N ALA A 661 9.79 -12.96 -7.61
CA ALA A 661 10.04 -13.14 -6.20
C ALA A 661 11.16 -14.13 -5.83
N TYR A 662 12.13 -14.36 -6.71
CA TYR A 662 13.36 -15.06 -6.37
C TYR A 662 14.20 -14.23 -5.37
N ALA A 663 14.20 -12.90 -5.56
CA ALA A 663 14.75 -11.93 -4.65
C ALA A 663 13.68 -10.90 -4.25
N ILE A 664 13.61 -10.56 -2.97
CA ILE A 664 12.69 -9.53 -2.44
C ILE A 664 13.47 -8.52 -1.61
N THR A 665 12.86 -7.37 -1.30
CA THR A 665 13.47 -6.42 -0.37
C THR A 665 13.30 -6.87 1.07
N ILE A 666 14.21 -6.41 1.96
CA ILE A 666 14.13 -6.71 3.41
C ILE A 666 12.77 -6.30 3.97
N HIS A 667 12.23 -5.13 3.59
CA HIS A 667 10.89 -4.68 4.00
C HIS A 667 9.77 -5.66 3.59
N LYS A 668 9.84 -6.22 2.38
CA LYS A 668 8.86 -7.19 1.89
C LYS A 668 9.00 -8.59 2.53
N SER A 669 10.13 -8.86 3.19
CA SER A 669 10.34 -10.11 3.92
C SER A 669 9.74 -10.11 5.34
N MET A 670 9.29 -8.96 5.85
CA MET A 670 8.71 -8.83 7.19
C MET A 670 7.49 -9.75 7.34
N GLY A 671 7.35 -10.38 8.52
CA GLY A 671 6.32 -11.39 8.78
C GLY A 671 6.55 -12.74 8.09
N SER A 672 7.65 -12.89 7.31
CA SER A 672 8.02 -14.14 6.64
C SER A 672 9.24 -14.80 7.31
N GLU A 673 9.36 -16.11 7.16
CA GLU A 673 10.54 -16.86 7.54
C GLU A 673 10.87 -17.90 6.46
N TYR A 674 12.17 -18.17 6.27
CA TYR A 674 12.69 -19.10 5.27
C TYR A 674 13.71 -20.03 5.91
N GLU A 675 13.95 -21.20 5.35
CA GLU A 675 15.01 -22.08 5.86
C GLU A 675 16.39 -21.47 5.59
N THR A 676 16.63 -21.04 4.36
CA THR A 676 17.90 -20.41 3.95
C THR A 676 17.64 -18.99 3.41
N VAL A 677 18.44 -18.04 3.87
CA VAL A 677 18.39 -16.65 3.40
C VAL A 677 19.76 -16.21 2.90
N ILE A 678 19.82 -15.64 1.70
CA ILE A 678 21.02 -15.04 1.09
C ILE A 678 20.85 -13.51 1.10
N ILE A 679 21.83 -12.77 1.63
CA ILE A 679 21.71 -11.33 1.85
C ILE A 679 22.92 -10.61 1.23
N PRO A 680 22.77 -9.80 0.18
CA PRO A 680 23.84 -8.92 -0.31
C PRO A 680 24.07 -7.75 0.64
N ILE A 681 25.34 -7.53 1.04
CA ILE A 681 25.75 -6.44 1.94
C ILE A 681 26.94 -5.70 1.33
N LEU A 682 26.67 -4.56 0.67
CA LEU A 682 27.65 -3.81 -0.10
C LEU A 682 27.68 -2.34 0.31
N MET A 683 28.83 -1.68 0.14
CA MET A 683 28.95 -0.24 0.40
C MET A 683 28.08 0.61 -0.54
N ALA A 684 27.71 0.10 -1.70
CA ALA A 684 26.70 0.71 -2.57
C ALA A 684 25.36 0.88 -1.83
N HIS A 685 25.04 0.03 -0.87
CA HIS A 685 23.81 0.05 -0.07
C HIS A 685 23.89 0.93 1.19
N ARG A 686 25.00 1.68 1.42
CA ARG A 686 25.33 2.39 2.68
C ARG A 686 24.23 3.31 3.21
N ILE A 687 23.38 3.87 2.34
CA ILE A 687 22.31 4.80 2.73
C ILE A 687 21.24 4.09 3.56
N LEU A 688 20.89 2.86 3.18
CA LEU A 688 19.86 2.04 3.84
C LEU A 688 20.43 1.10 4.92
N LEU A 689 21.74 0.89 4.94
CA LEU A 689 22.35 -0.02 5.90
C LEU A 689 22.24 0.52 7.33
N THR A 690 21.33 -0.08 8.09
CA THR A 690 21.12 0.17 9.51
C THR A 690 21.15 -1.14 10.29
N LYS A 691 21.39 -1.04 11.60
CA LYS A 691 21.38 -2.19 12.51
C LYS A 691 20.07 -2.98 12.41
N ASN A 692 18.92 -2.29 12.49
CA ASN A 692 17.60 -2.92 12.45
C ASN A 692 17.34 -3.60 11.10
N LEU A 693 17.87 -3.03 9.99
CA LEU A 693 17.74 -3.64 8.67
C LEU A 693 18.44 -4.99 8.60
N ILE A 694 19.71 -5.05 9.03
CA ILE A 694 20.50 -6.30 9.02
C ILE A 694 19.92 -7.30 10.02
N TYR A 695 19.56 -6.84 11.22
CA TYR A 695 18.90 -7.68 12.21
C TYR A 695 17.62 -8.32 11.65
N THR A 696 16.76 -7.51 11.02
CA THR A 696 15.53 -8.02 10.40
C THR A 696 15.83 -9.05 9.32
N ALA A 697 16.82 -8.80 8.43
CA ALA A 697 17.17 -9.72 7.36
C ALA A 697 17.70 -11.06 7.89
N VAL A 698 18.64 -11.02 8.85
CA VAL A 698 19.23 -12.22 9.48
C VAL A 698 18.16 -13.05 10.19
N THR A 699 17.23 -12.39 10.88
CA THR A 699 16.17 -13.04 11.65
C THR A 699 15.09 -13.70 10.79
N ARG A 700 15.11 -13.50 9.47
CA ARG A 700 14.21 -14.22 8.52
C ARG A 700 14.65 -15.67 8.28
N ALA A 701 15.88 -16.03 8.61
CA ALA A 701 16.40 -17.38 8.43
C ALA A 701 16.08 -18.31 9.60
N LYS A 702 15.72 -19.56 9.29
CA LYS A 702 15.49 -20.63 10.26
C LYS A 702 16.73 -21.52 10.44
N LYS A 703 17.40 -21.87 9.33
CA LYS A 703 18.49 -22.85 9.33
C LYS A 703 19.81 -22.25 8.87
N ARG A 704 19.82 -21.35 7.87
CA ARG A 704 21.06 -20.84 7.28
C ARG A 704 20.94 -19.38 6.85
N VAL A 705 21.97 -18.61 7.15
CA VAL A 705 22.20 -17.24 6.65
C VAL A 705 23.49 -17.22 5.86
N ILE A 706 23.46 -16.66 4.66
CA ILE A 706 24.64 -16.43 3.82
C ILE A 706 24.70 -14.94 3.51
N LEU A 707 25.67 -14.24 4.09
CA LEU A 707 25.96 -12.84 3.79
C LEU A 707 26.94 -12.76 2.64
N VAL A 708 26.65 -11.99 1.59
CA VAL A 708 27.51 -11.85 0.43
C VAL A 708 27.90 -10.39 0.25
N GLY A 709 29.20 -10.07 0.26
CA GLY A 709 29.64 -8.71 0.02
C GLY A 709 30.86 -8.26 0.84
N GLN A 710 30.78 -7.07 1.43
CA GLN A 710 31.90 -6.38 2.05
C GLN A 710 31.78 -6.35 3.57
N LYS A 711 32.79 -6.85 4.31
CA LYS A 711 32.83 -6.76 5.78
C LYS A 711 32.74 -5.32 6.30
N ARG A 712 33.28 -4.35 5.55
CA ARG A 712 33.17 -2.92 5.88
C ARG A 712 31.73 -2.45 5.85
N ALA A 713 30.92 -2.93 4.89
CA ALA A 713 29.50 -2.59 4.82
C ALA A 713 28.70 -3.19 5.97
N LEU A 714 29.02 -4.43 6.34
CA LEU A 714 28.42 -5.09 7.51
C LEU A 714 28.79 -4.36 8.82
N PHE A 715 30.05 -4.00 9.00
CA PHE A 715 30.51 -3.21 10.15
C PHE A 715 29.78 -1.87 10.24
N LEU A 716 29.69 -1.14 9.12
CA LEU A 716 28.96 0.14 9.05
C LEU A 716 27.48 -0.05 9.41
N ALA A 717 26.84 -1.11 8.95
CA ALA A 717 25.44 -1.39 9.26
C ALA A 717 25.22 -1.63 10.76
N ILE A 718 26.06 -2.45 11.39
CA ILE A 718 25.96 -2.81 12.81
C ILE A 718 26.18 -1.58 13.71
N HIS A 719 27.16 -0.73 13.38
CA HIS A 719 27.50 0.47 14.15
C HIS A 719 26.82 1.74 13.64
N SER A 720 25.88 1.61 12.68
CA SER A 720 25.10 2.76 12.26
C SER A 720 24.18 3.16 13.41
N GLY A 721 24.62 4.10 14.23
CA GLY A 721 23.79 4.74 15.28
C GLY A 721 22.60 5.55 14.70
N ARG A 722 22.30 5.38 13.41
CA ARG A 722 21.15 5.92 12.74
C ARG A 722 19.88 5.17 13.15
N LYS A 723 19.47 5.35 14.40
CA LYS A 723 18.03 5.20 14.68
C LYS A 723 17.38 6.31 13.89
N VAL A 724 16.61 5.97 12.87
CA VAL A 724 15.71 6.94 12.21
C VAL A 724 14.71 7.34 13.28
N LYS A 725 15.06 8.40 14.04
CA LYS A 725 14.16 8.92 15.07
C LYS A 725 12.94 9.47 14.36
N ARG A 726 11.84 8.76 14.40
CA ARG A 726 10.57 9.24 13.89
C ARG A 726 10.02 10.30 14.83
N ASN A 727 9.56 11.39 14.27
CA ASN A 727 8.90 12.45 15.03
C ASN A 727 7.49 11.98 15.40
N THR A 728 7.31 11.61 16.67
CA THR A 728 6.05 11.17 17.27
C THR A 728 6.04 11.58 18.72
N CYS A 729 4.89 11.84 19.30
CA CYS A 729 4.68 12.21 20.69
C CYS A 729 3.74 11.23 21.42
N LEU A 730 3.52 10.05 20.86
CA LEU A 730 2.56 9.08 21.39
C LEU A 730 2.87 8.72 22.85
N ALA A 731 4.12 8.40 23.18
CA ALA A 731 4.55 8.08 24.55
C ALA A 731 4.28 9.24 25.53
N GLU A 732 4.67 10.45 25.15
CA GLU A 732 4.46 11.67 25.94
C GLU A 732 2.96 11.91 26.20
N ARG A 733 2.12 11.75 25.16
CA ARG A 733 0.67 11.91 25.26
C ARG A 733 0.02 10.85 26.14
N ILE A 734 0.44 9.59 26.04
CA ILE A 734 -0.05 8.50 26.90
C ILE A 734 0.24 8.82 28.37
N LEU A 735 1.44 9.29 28.70
CA LEU A 735 1.80 9.71 30.05
C LEU A 735 0.92 10.87 30.55
N LYS A 736 0.73 11.89 29.71
CA LYS A 736 -0.11 13.05 30.01
C LYS A 736 -1.55 12.63 30.32
N TYR A 737 -2.17 11.82 29.43
CA TYR A 737 -3.54 11.36 29.63
C TYR A 737 -3.67 10.44 30.85
N ASN A 738 -2.71 9.57 31.11
CA ASN A 738 -2.71 8.72 32.31
C ASN A 738 -2.68 9.56 33.60
N GLN A 739 -1.92 10.65 33.63
CA GLN A 739 -1.91 11.59 34.77
C GLN A 739 -3.25 12.29 34.93
N VAL A 740 -3.83 12.80 33.82
CA VAL A 740 -5.14 13.48 33.84
C VAL A 740 -6.25 12.53 34.32
N PHE A 741 -6.28 11.30 33.85
CA PHE A 741 -7.29 10.31 34.24
C PHE A 741 -7.16 9.86 35.71
N ARG A 742 -5.93 9.83 36.23
CA ARG A 742 -5.72 9.57 37.68
C ARG A 742 -6.25 10.68 38.57
N GLN A 743 -6.14 11.96 38.15
CA GLN A 743 -6.60 13.11 38.91
C GLN A 743 -8.10 13.33 38.79
N LYS A 744 -8.69 13.06 37.64
CA LYS A 744 -10.14 13.17 37.38
C LYS A 744 -10.61 11.89 36.71
N PRO A 745 -11.04 10.88 37.49
CA PRO A 745 -11.55 9.63 36.90
C PRO A 745 -12.73 9.98 35.96
N LEU A 746 -12.68 9.38 34.77
CA LEU A 746 -13.70 9.57 33.72
C LEU A 746 -15.08 9.22 34.28
N PRO A 747 -16.12 10.09 34.12
CA PRO A 747 -17.48 9.75 34.50
C PRO A 747 -17.92 8.49 33.72
N GLN A 748 -18.61 7.57 34.39
CA GLN A 748 -19.22 6.42 33.75
C GLN A 748 -20.12 6.93 32.62
N GLY A 749 -19.78 6.58 31.33
CA GLY A 749 -20.55 6.99 30.15
C GLY A 749 -20.05 8.25 29.43
N ALA A 750 -18.82 8.70 29.65
CA ALA A 750 -18.25 9.82 28.89
C ALA A 750 -18.04 9.47 27.42
N THR A 751 -18.85 10.08 26.55
CA THR A 751 -18.73 10.01 25.11
C THR A 751 -17.47 10.75 24.59
N GLU A 752 -16.95 10.35 23.44
CA GLU A 752 -15.75 10.87 22.75
C GLU A 752 -15.63 12.42 22.71
N GLN A 753 -16.76 13.15 22.71
CA GLN A 753 -16.76 14.61 22.71
C GLN A 753 -16.16 15.25 24.00
N LYS A 754 -16.17 14.53 25.14
CA LYS A 754 -15.55 15.03 26.38
C LYS A 754 -14.05 14.76 26.47
N LEU A 755 -13.55 13.75 25.76
CA LEU A 755 -12.12 13.46 25.64
C LEU A 755 -11.39 14.56 24.85
N LYS A 756 -12.06 15.15 23.84
CA LYS A 756 -11.54 16.26 23.02
C LYS A 756 -11.39 17.59 23.77
N LYS A 757 -12.06 17.77 24.90
CA LYS A 757 -11.97 18.99 25.71
C LYS A 757 -10.97 18.92 26.87
N ALA A 758 -10.43 17.73 27.16
CA ALA A 758 -9.47 17.54 28.26
C ALA A 758 -8.01 17.57 27.81
N GLY A 759 -7.73 17.61 26.53
CA GLY A 759 -6.41 17.76 25.89
C GLY A 759 -6.20 19.13 25.33
#